data_83083003607221ad69c48c47d2a3f9f4
#
_entry.id   83083003607221ad69c48c47d2a3f9f4
#
_cell.length_a   1.000
_cell.length_b   1.000
_cell.length_c   1.000
_cell.angle_alpha   90.00
_cell.angle_beta   90.00
_cell.angle_gamma   90.00
#
_symmetry.space_group_name_H-M   'P 1'
#
loop_
_entity.id
_entity.type
_entity.pdbx_description
1 polymer ?
#
loop_
_entity_poly.entity_id
_entity_poly.type
_entity_poly.pdbx_seq_one_letter_code
_entity_poly.pdbx_strand_id
1 'polypeptide(L)'
;DPLISRARMYELWHMAINGRGKFMPATNLTELASAFKKILNKIVEDTSQPITGFASSSTSFAKADVGAFISGYDANGWKGFVRSDSIAKKTGARSANPDWGIDSDAPPNDRVTTADKLDALTATGITNRVILTTNDTSNKGVVFEWETGTTKLSATQKTLMKSNETDEWGEKRVNFIRGDRSFEGTSTTKPFRVRTSRQGDIVNSGIWYVAAPASGLNLPGYSQFTKNYKQRDPMIYVGGNDGMLHGFSAKDGQERLAYIPKGVVANLPELSKPNYKHQYYVDATPFTGDVNWGASGSPDWRTLLVGALGAGGKGYFVLDVTNPGSSNGSVPNEFIKSNAEKLVVMDNTWHKDDAKANTITNPEADIGHIFADPVLDETNTYKATQVTRMNNGKWAVVMGNGYNSKNERPVLLIQFVDKATGDFSLHRIPAASTGDNAKDNGLSIPRLVDINSDGIPDVVYAGDLKGNLWKFDITSSNVSNWGVAFSGAALYTAKYTSGASTSNQPITTAPSVRPNDRFLANGEPVGGMMVAFGTGRNLTEGDRTDTSRQTIYSVLDNTRYKVIKSGADEGKITVDSSTVTPTAVGTGTSALVEQKEDSGPKDGAGISANRVFWQMTQNSVDFSTKKGWFFHLPATGERLLKPMQFHDTSNILMMWTQIPASGGNSVEETCTPSPQEEKQYLTLMNIVDGKRASVQLMDKNGDGLYNNLDENVSRMTTMKGGKSIMQMPDGKTEITNADGSKDAPLAPMPEQAMRPSWRQLQ
;
A
#
# COMPACT_ATOMS: atom_id res chain seq x y z
N ASP A 1 -16.27 -61.01 -1.64
CA ASP A 1 -16.60 -61.15 -0.20
C ASP A 1 -16.85 -59.75 0.39
N PRO A 2 -18.05 -59.45 0.94
CA PRO A 2 -18.40 -58.14 1.48
C PRO A 2 -17.52 -57.73 2.68
N LEU A 3 -16.95 -58.68 3.40
CA LEU A 3 -16.05 -58.44 4.55
C LEU A 3 -14.67 -57.91 4.10
N ILE A 4 -14.15 -58.45 3.00
CA ILE A 4 -12.85 -58.01 2.42
C ILE A 4 -13.02 -56.59 1.83
N SER A 5 -14.15 -56.29 1.23
CA SER A 5 -14.45 -54.95 0.68
C SER A 5 -14.54 -53.89 1.78
N ARG A 6 -15.19 -54.19 2.92
CA ARG A 6 -15.27 -53.25 4.06
C ARG A 6 -13.92 -53.00 4.73
N ALA A 7 -13.09 -54.07 4.87
CA ALA A 7 -11.76 -53.93 5.47
C ALA A 7 -10.87 -53.02 4.56
N ARG A 8 -10.90 -53.19 3.25
CA ARG A 8 -10.16 -52.35 2.31
C ARG A 8 -10.63 -50.88 2.31
N MET A 9 -11.92 -50.60 2.45
CA MET A 9 -12.42 -49.24 2.59
C MET A 9 -11.96 -48.60 3.88
N TYR A 10 -11.87 -49.37 4.98
CA TYR A 10 -11.39 -48.89 6.27
C TYR A 10 -9.89 -48.57 6.21
N GLU A 11 -9.10 -49.41 5.55
CA GLU A 11 -7.68 -49.15 5.31
C GLU A 11 -7.43 -47.91 4.46
N LEU A 12 -8.16 -47.74 3.38
CA LEU A 12 -8.07 -46.53 2.52
C LEU A 12 -8.47 -45.27 3.26
N TRP A 13 -9.48 -45.35 4.14
CA TRP A 13 -9.87 -44.24 4.99
C TRP A 13 -8.79 -43.89 6.01
N HIS A 14 -8.16 -44.90 6.66
CA HIS A 14 -7.02 -44.69 7.54
C HIS A 14 -5.79 -44.14 6.81
N MET A 15 -5.52 -44.61 5.62
CA MET A 15 -4.43 -44.04 4.80
C MET A 15 -4.67 -42.57 4.46
N ALA A 16 -5.91 -42.18 4.15
CA ALA A 16 -6.25 -40.78 3.91
C ALA A 16 -6.07 -39.91 5.16
N ILE A 17 -6.47 -40.40 6.34
CA ILE A 17 -6.25 -39.68 7.61
C ILE A 17 -4.76 -39.52 7.92
N ASN A 18 -3.99 -40.62 7.81
CA ASN A 18 -2.55 -40.60 8.13
C ASN A 18 -1.76 -39.77 7.12
N GLY A 19 -2.18 -39.73 5.83
CA GLY A 19 -1.61 -38.92 4.78
C GLY A 19 -2.13 -37.49 4.74
N ARG A 20 -2.98 -37.05 5.72
CA ARG A 20 -3.69 -35.76 5.70
C ARG A 20 -4.50 -35.51 4.43
N GLY A 21 -4.87 -36.56 3.72
CA GLY A 21 -5.71 -36.54 2.53
C GLY A 21 -7.19 -36.66 2.84
N LYS A 22 -8.01 -36.67 1.81
CA LYS A 22 -9.46 -36.79 1.90
C LYS A 22 -9.91 -38.13 1.30
N PHE A 23 -10.71 -38.91 2.05
CA PHE A 23 -11.35 -40.12 1.54
C PHE A 23 -12.73 -39.77 0.98
N MET A 24 -12.99 -40.09 -0.27
CA MET A 24 -14.28 -39.88 -0.93
C MET A 24 -14.80 -41.22 -1.45
N PRO A 25 -15.81 -41.80 -0.81
CA PRO A 25 -16.45 -43.00 -1.32
C PRO A 25 -17.29 -42.63 -2.56
N ALA A 26 -17.18 -43.41 -3.63
CA ALA A 26 -17.99 -43.28 -4.82
C ALA A 26 -18.60 -44.66 -5.16
N THR A 27 -19.90 -44.70 -5.29
CA THR A 27 -20.65 -45.97 -5.56
C THR A 27 -20.96 -46.16 -7.03
N ASN A 28 -20.79 -45.11 -7.83
CA ASN A 28 -21.02 -45.11 -9.28
C ASN A 28 -20.10 -44.11 -10.00
N LEU A 29 -20.06 -44.18 -11.32
CA LEU A 29 -19.19 -43.37 -12.18
C LEU A 29 -19.45 -41.87 -12.03
N THR A 30 -20.71 -41.47 -11.80
CA THR A 30 -21.13 -40.07 -11.64
C THR A 30 -20.61 -39.49 -10.31
N GLU A 31 -20.69 -40.25 -9.23
CA GLU A 31 -20.13 -39.87 -7.94
C GLU A 31 -18.61 -39.83 -7.99
N LEU A 32 -17.95 -40.74 -8.69
CA LEU A 32 -16.51 -40.75 -8.90
C LEU A 32 -16.07 -39.50 -9.67
N ALA A 33 -16.73 -39.19 -10.77
CA ALA A 33 -16.48 -37.96 -11.53
C ALA A 33 -16.70 -36.67 -10.69
N SER A 34 -17.76 -36.64 -9.87
CA SER A 34 -18.05 -35.55 -8.95
C SER A 34 -16.98 -35.43 -7.87
N ALA A 35 -16.51 -36.56 -7.32
CA ALA A 35 -15.45 -36.60 -6.32
C ALA A 35 -14.12 -36.09 -6.90
N PHE A 36 -13.73 -36.53 -8.12
CA PHE A 36 -12.56 -36.01 -8.82
C PHE A 36 -12.69 -34.51 -9.13
N LYS A 37 -13.84 -34.06 -9.60
CA LYS A 37 -14.11 -32.66 -9.86
C LYS A 37 -13.96 -31.80 -8.60
N LYS A 38 -14.46 -32.31 -7.43
CA LYS A 38 -14.29 -31.63 -6.13
C LYS A 38 -12.83 -31.59 -5.68
N ILE A 39 -12.05 -32.64 -5.90
CA ILE A 39 -10.63 -32.68 -5.57
C ILE A 39 -9.85 -31.71 -6.48
N LEU A 40 -10.09 -31.76 -7.78
CA LEU A 40 -9.45 -30.88 -8.76
C LEU A 40 -9.82 -29.40 -8.52
N ASN A 41 -11.09 -29.11 -8.28
CA ASN A 41 -11.52 -27.74 -7.94
C ASN A 41 -10.83 -27.26 -6.67
N LYS A 42 -10.70 -28.09 -5.63
CA LYS A 42 -10.03 -27.71 -4.39
C LYS A 42 -8.51 -27.49 -4.59
N ILE A 43 -7.85 -28.31 -5.42
CA ILE A 43 -6.44 -28.11 -5.79
C ILE A 43 -6.29 -26.79 -6.58
N VAL A 44 -7.22 -26.50 -7.50
CA VAL A 44 -7.25 -25.27 -8.28
C VAL A 44 -7.56 -24.06 -7.37
N GLU A 45 -8.49 -24.19 -6.42
CA GLU A 45 -8.81 -23.15 -5.44
C GLU A 45 -7.63 -22.85 -4.50
N ASP A 46 -6.95 -23.88 -4.00
CA ASP A 46 -5.78 -23.71 -3.12
C ASP A 46 -4.55 -23.12 -3.87
N THR A 47 -4.51 -23.22 -5.19
CA THR A 47 -3.41 -22.71 -6.03
C THR A 47 -3.73 -21.45 -6.81
N SER A 48 -5.02 -21.07 -6.93
CA SER A 48 -5.49 -20.01 -7.83
C SER A 48 -6.00 -18.73 -7.18
N GLN A 49 -6.04 -18.66 -5.85
CA GLN A 49 -6.51 -17.47 -5.12
C GLN A 49 -5.37 -16.75 -4.40
N PRO A 50 -4.54 -15.98 -5.13
CA PRO A 50 -3.51 -15.19 -4.49
C PRO A 50 -4.17 -14.14 -3.59
N ILE A 51 -3.72 -14.08 -2.35
CA ILE A 51 -4.11 -13.06 -1.40
C ILE A 51 -3.20 -11.87 -1.61
N THR A 52 -3.79 -10.71 -1.89
CA THR A 52 -3.06 -9.51 -2.31
C THR A 52 -2.98 -8.45 -1.20
N GLY A 53 -3.99 -8.38 -0.32
CA GLY A 53 -4.02 -7.38 0.73
C GLY A 53 -4.53 -7.93 2.05
N PHE A 54 -4.08 -7.29 3.14
CA PHE A 54 -4.56 -7.51 4.49
C PHE A 54 -4.67 -6.17 5.21
N ALA A 55 -5.80 -5.92 5.87
CA ALA A 55 -5.97 -4.80 6.79
C ALA A 55 -6.66 -5.25 8.06
N SER A 56 -6.42 -4.56 9.16
CA SER A 56 -7.08 -4.82 10.44
C SER A 56 -7.79 -3.59 10.97
N SER A 57 -8.83 -3.77 11.75
CA SER A 57 -9.54 -2.69 12.42
C SER A 57 -8.79 -2.14 13.65
N SER A 58 -7.72 -2.78 14.07
CA SER A 58 -6.81 -2.33 15.14
C SER A 58 -5.44 -2.98 14.99
N THR A 59 -4.40 -2.30 15.42
CA THR A 59 -3.03 -2.82 15.51
C THR A 59 -2.71 -3.43 16.88
N SER A 60 -3.67 -3.43 17.80
CA SER A 60 -3.51 -3.96 19.16
C SER A 60 -4.72 -4.75 19.61
N PHE A 61 -4.48 -5.95 20.12
CA PHE A 61 -5.50 -6.80 20.75
C PHE A 61 -5.82 -6.40 22.19
N ALA A 62 -5.25 -5.34 22.72
CA ALA A 62 -5.32 -5.04 24.16
C ALA A 62 -6.74 -4.71 24.66
N LYS A 63 -7.63 -4.22 23.80
CA LYS A 63 -8.94 -3.70 24.21
C LYS A 63 -10.15 -4.45 23.68
N ALA A 64 -10.10 -5.04 22.49
CA ALA A 64 -11.22 -5.72 21.85
C ALA A 64 -10.75 -6.75 20.81
N ASP A 65 -11.65 -7.58 20.34
CA ASP A 65 -11.43 -8.40 19.15
C ASP A 65 -11.21 -7.47 17.94
N VAL A 66 -10.37 -7.90 17.01
CA VAL A 66 -9.94 -7.10 15.87
C VAL A 66 -10.52 -7.68 14.59
N GLY A 67 -11.23 -6.85 13.81
CA GLY A 67 -11.65 -7.21 12.46
C GLY A 67 -10.44 -7.35 11.54
N ALA A 68 -10.41 -8.41 10.74
CA ALA A 68 -9.36 -8.69 9.77
C ALA A 68 -9.99 -8.73 8.37
N PHE A 69 -9.55 -7.87 7.48
CA PHE A 69 -10.01 -7.77 6.11
C PHE A 69 -8.93 -8.29 5.17
N ILE A 70 -9.32 -9.20 4.28
CA ILE A 70 -8.40 -9.92 3.40
C ILE A 70 -8.91 -9.76 1.98
N SER A 71 -8.09 -9.21 1.09
CA SER A 71 -8.36 -9.14 -0.34
C SER A 71 -7.57 -10.16 -1.13
N GLY A 72 -8.10 -10.52 -2.26
CA GLY A 72 -7.45 -11.40 -3.21
C GLY A 72 -8.24 -11.50 -4.50
N TYR A 73 -7.82 -12.43 -5.36
CA TYR A 73 -8.52 -12.68 -6.61
C TYR A 73 -8.43 -14.15 -7.03
N ASP A 74 -9.38 -14.56 -7.87
CA ASP A 74 -9.33 -15.81 -8.61
C ASP A 74 -8.91 -15.50 -10.05
N ALA A 75 -7.77 -16.02 -10.48
CA ALA A 75 -7.27 -15.83 -11.83
C ALA A 75 -8.18 -16.50 -12.89
N ASN A 76 -8.95 -17.54 -12.50
CA ASN A 76 -9.94 -18.14 -13.36
C ASN A 76 -11.19 -17.25 -13.46
N GLY A 77 -11.19 -16.34 -14.41
CA GLY A 77 -12.28 -15.39 -14.66
C GLY A 77 -12.07 -14.01 -14.06
N TRP A 78 -10.94 -13.76 -13.38
CA TRP A 78 -10.56 -12.46 -12.82
C TRP A 78 -11.59 -11.91 -11.84
N LYS A 79 -12.01 -12.77 -10.89
CA LYS A 79 -12.91 -12.42 -9.79
C LYS A 79 -12.08 -11.90 -8.60
N GLY A 80 -12.29 -10.65 -8.19
CA GLY A 80 -11.74 -10.14 -6.95
C GLY A 80 -12.66 -10.38 -5.77
N PHE A 81 -12.13 -10.27 -4.55
CA PHE A 81 -12.91 -10.37 -3.34
C PHE A 81 -12.24 -9.65 -2.15
N VAL A 82 -13.07 -9.22 -1.21
CA VAL A 82 -12.67 -8.95 0.16
C VAL A 82 -13.53 -9.81 1.08
N ARG A 83 -12.92 -10.38 2.12
CA ARG A 83 -13.61 -11.11 3.19
C ARG A 83 -13.26 -10.53 4.56
N SER A 84 -14.09 -10.75 5.56
CA SER A 84 -13.88 -10.29 6.93
C SER A 84 -13.93 -11.41 7.93
N ASP A 85 -12.96 -11.41 8.83
CA ASP A 85 -12.87 -12.30 9.99
C ASP A 85 -12.57 -11.47 11.25
N SER A 86 -12.99 -11.96 12.41
CA SER A 86 -12.52 -11.43 13.69
C SER A 86 -11.31 -12.21 14.19
N ILE A 87 -10.40 -11.49 14.84
CA ILE A 87 -9.23 -12.07 15.52
C ILE A 87 -9.43 -11.90 17.02
N ALA A 88 -9.45 -13.01 17.75
CA ALA A 88 -9.75 -13.03 19.17
C ALA A 88 -8.66 -12.35 20.02
N LYS A 89 -9.07 -11.46 20.91
CA LYS A 89 -8.24 -10.63 21.78
C LYS A 89 -7.16 -11.38 22.57
N LYS A 90 -7.46 -12.56 23.08
CA LYS A 90 -6.55 -13.28 24.00
C LYS A 90 -5.61 -14.24 23.27
N THR A 91 -6.04 -14.78 22.15
CA THR A 91 -5.38 -15.92 21.51
C THR A 91 -4.79 -15.57 20.15
N GLY A 92 -5.17 -14.40 19.56
CA GLY A 92 -4.87 -14.09 18.18
C GLY A 92 -5.48 -15.08 17.17
N ALA A 93 -6.38 -15.93 17.63
CA ALA A 93 -7.03 -16.92 16.77
C ALA A 93 -8.09 -16.26 15.90
N ARG A 94 -8.14 -16.62 14.63
CA ARG A 94 -9.18 -16.19 13.70
C ARG A 94 -10.51 -16.83 14.08
N SER A 95 -11.61 -16.07 14.00
CA SER A 95 -12.95 -16.57 14.27
C SER A 95 -13.32 -17.74 13.34
N ALA A 96 -13.93 -18.78 13.92
CA ALA A 96 -14.55 -19.85 13.14
C ALA A 96 -15.78 -19.32 12.34
N ASN A 97 -16.48 -18.32 12.89
CA ASN A 97 -17.62 -17.64 12.26
C ASN A 97 -17.14 -16.30 11.72
N PRO A 98 -16.96 -16.16 10.40
CA PRO A 98 -16.57 -14.89 9.78
C PRO A 98 -17.65 -13.81 9.99
N ASP A 99 -17.24 -12.54 10.05
CA ASP A 99 -18.15 -11.43 10.36
C ASP A 99 -19.29 -11.27 9.36
N TRP A 100 -19.04 -11.59 8.08
CA TRP A 100 -20.04 -11.46 7.01
C TRP A 100 -20.77 -12.76 6.71
N GLY A 101 -20.45 -13.84 7.43
CA GLY A 101 -21.12 -15.13 7.32
C GLY A 101 -20.40 -16.14 6.44
N ILE A 102 -21.04 -17.32 6.33
CA ILE A 102 -20.59 -18.46 5.51
C ILE A 102 -21.59 -18.59 4.37
N ASP A 103 -21.13 -18.92 3.16
CA ASP A 103 -22.00 -19.20 2.02
C ASP A 103 -22.81 -20.46 2.32
N SER A 104 -24.15 -20.35 2.26
CA SER A 104 -25.06 -21.45 2.56
C SER A 104 -24.96 -22.61 1.56
N ASP A 105 -24.50 -22.34 0.36
CA ASP A 105 -24.45 -23.30 -0.74
C ASP A 105 -23.04 -23.90 -0.96
N ALA A 106 -22.05 -23.46 -0.18
CA ALA A 106 -20.65 -23.86 -0.27
C ALA A 106 -20.23 -24.86 0.83
N PRO A 107 -19.06 -25.50 0.69
CA PRO A 107 -18.47 -26.31 1.77
C PRO A 107 -18.30 -25.52 3.07
N PRO A 108 -18.31 -26.15 4.24
CA PRO A 108 -18.39 -25.49 5.57
C PRO A 108 -17.31 -24.47 5.92
N ASN A 109 -16.38 -24.16 5.02
CA ASN A 109 -15.28 -23.22 5.24
C ASN A 109 -15.28 -22.01 4.29
N ASP A 110 -16.27 -21.91 3.40
CA ASP A 110 -16.31 -20.80 2.46
C ASP A 110 -16.93 -19.57 3.11
N ARG A 111 -16.19 -18.46 3.04
CA ARG A 111 -16.56 -17.21 3.68
C ARG A 111 -17.24 -16.31 2.66
N VAL A 112 -18.32 -15.65 3.09
CA VAL A 112 -19.02 -14.67 2.25
C VAL A 112 -18.10 -13.48 1.99
N THR A 113 -18.00 -13.10 0.72
CA THR A 113 -17.14 -12.04 0.24
C THR A 113 -17.93 -10.84 -0.27
N THR A 114 -17.24 -9.72 -0.50
CA THR A 114 -17.82 -8.56 -1.19
C THR A 114 -18.30 -8.89 -2.59
N ALA A 115 -17.61 -9.80 -3.30
CA ALA A 115 -18.03 -10.27 -4.62
C ALA A 115 -19.40 -10.99 -4.55
N ASP A 116 -19.60 -11.88 -3.57
CA ASP A 116 -20.86 -12.58 -3.38
C ASP A 116 -22.00 -11.61 -3.06
N LYS A 117 -21.72 -10.57 -2.27
CA LYS A 117 -22.70 -9.49 -1.99
C LYS A 117 -23.08 -8.71 -3.25
N LEU A 118 -22.12 -8.38 -4.12
CA LEU A 118 -22.39 -7.71 -5.40
C LEU A 118 -23.13 -8.63 -6.36
N ASP A 119 -22.76 -9.91 -6.42
CA ASP A 119 -23.37 -10.89 -7.32
C ASP A 119 -24.81 -11.24 -6.91
N ALA A 120 -25.15 -11.10 -5.63
CA ALA A 120 -26.51 -11.28 -5.12
C ALA A 120 -27.45 -10.09 -5.40
N LEU A 121 -26.95 -8.95 -5.92
CA LEU A 121 -27.78 -7.78 -6.18
C LEU A 121 -28.87 -8.08 -7.23
N THR A 122 -30.12 -7.72 -6.91
CA THR A 122 -31.24 -7.68 -7.85
C THR A 122 -31.09 -6.55 -8.87
N ALA A 123 -31.91 -6.53 -9.92
CA ALA A 123 -31.94 -5.43 -10.89
C ALA A 123 -32.12 -4.05 -10.23
N THR A 124 -33.01 -3.97 -9.24
CA THR A 124 -33.21 -2.75 -8.44
C THR A 124 -31.96 -2.41 -7.62
N GLY A 125 -31.31 -3.41 -7.02
CA GLY A 125 -30.06 -3.22 -6.30
C GLY A 125 -28.95 -2.64 -7.20
N ILE A 126 -28.82 -3.15 -8.42
CA ILE A 126 -27.86 -2.66 -9.43
C ILE A 126 -28.17 -1.21 -9.82
N THR A 127 -29.44 -0.90 -10.08
CA THR A 127 -29.87 0.46 -10.39
C THR A 127 -29.55 1.44 -9.26
N ASN A 128 -29.68 1.01 -8.01
CA ASN A 128 -29.47 1.83 -6.82
C ASN A 128 -28.00 2.00 -6.43
N ARG A 129 -27.06 1.27 -7.02
CA ARG A 129 -25.62 1.46 -6.75
C ARG A 129 -25.22 2.92 -6.94
N VAL A 130 -24.48 3.46 -5.98
CA VAL A 130 -23.89 4.80 -6.03
C VAL A 130 -22.55 4.70 -6.70
N ILE A 131 -22.52 4.77 -8.02
CA ILE A 131 -21.30 4.74 -8.83
C ILE A 131 -21.11 6.13 -9.41
N LEU A 132 -20.02 6.78 -9.00
CA LEU A 132 -19.68 8.15 -9.37
C LEU A 132 -18.48 8.16 -10.35
N THR A 133 -18.35 9.27 -11.07
CA THR A 133 -17.20 9.59 -11.91
C THR A 133 -17.04 11.10 -11.98
N THR A 134 -16.00 11.58 -12.66
CA THR A 134 -15.85 12.97 -13.00
C THR A 134 -16.23 13.19 -14.47
N ASN A 135 -17.11 14.14 -14.72
CA ASN A 135 -17.38 14.61 -16.08
C ASN A 135 -16.14 15.34 -16.61
N ASP A 136 -15.55 14.84 -17.70
CA ASP A 136 -14.29 15.33 -18.26
C ASP A 136 -14.36 16.73 -18.89
N THR A 137 -15.59 17.25 -19.13
CA THR A 137 -15.82 18.59 -19.68
C THR A 137 -15.99 19.63 -18.58
N SER A 138 -16.80 19.30 -17.53
CA SER A 138 -17.08 20.23 -16.44
C SER A 138 -16.11 20.09 -15.26
N ASN A 139 -15.32 19.00 -15.20
CA ASN A 139 -14.49 18.60 -14.06
C ASN A 139 -15.27 18.47 -12.73
N LYS A 140 -16.58 18.18 -12.80
CA LYS A 140 -17.44 17.98 -11.64
C LYS A 140 -17.75 16.51 -11.44
N GLY A 141 -17.95 16.12 -10.18
CA GLY A 141 -18.45 14.80 -9.83
C GLY A 141 -19.87 14.58 -10.35
N VAL A 142 -20.11 13.46 -11.03
CA VAL A 142 -21.39 13.07 -11.64
C VAL A 142 -21.66 11.60 -11.40
N VAL A 143 -22.91 11.18 -11.61
CA VAL A 143 -23.28 9.76 -11.56
C VAL A 143 -22.85 9.08 -12.86
N PHE A 144 -22.27 7.88 -12.77
CA PHE A 144 -21.90 7.07 -13.94
C PHE A 144 -23.15 6.40 -14.54
N GLU A 145 -23.93 7.18 -15.28
CA GLU A 145 -25.17 6.77 -15.95
C GLU A 145 -25.25 7.38 -17.34
N TRP A 146 -25.95 6.66 -18.26
CA TRP A 146 -26.03 7.04 -19.68
C TRP A 146 -26.94 8.23 -19.98
N GLU A 147 -27.93 8.49 -19.15
CA GLU A 147 -28.94 9.53 -19.35
C GLU A 147 -28.33 10.89 -19.75
N THR A 148 -29.13 11.74 -20.37
CA THR A 148 -28.74 13.12 -20.71
C THR A 148 -28.89 14.02 -19.48
N GLY A 149 -27.92 14.93 -19.28
CA GLY A 149 -27.96 15.90 -18.19
C GLY A 149 -26.57 16.32 -17.72
N THR A 150 -26.48 17.48 -17.10
CA THR A 150 -25.23 18.04 -16.57
C THR A 150 -24.65 17.24 -15.39
N THR A 151 -25.44 16.37 -14.78
CA THR A 151 -25.07 15.50 -13.66
C THR A 151 -24.72 14.07 -14.09
N LYS A 152 -24.50 13.85 -15.38
CA LYS A 152 -24.24 12.56 -16.01
C LYS A 152 -22.97 12.59 -16.86
N LEU A 153 -22.68 11.50 -17.56
CA LEU A 153 -21.53 11.40 -18.45
C LEU A 153 -21.54 12.50 -19.52
N SER A 154 -20.36 13.02 -19.84
CA SER A 154 -20.16 13.97 -20.95
C SER A 154 -20.41 13.32 -22.32
N ALA A 155 -20.51 14.14 -23.35
CA ALA A 155 -20.59 13.65 -24.73
C ALA A 155 -19.31 12.87 -25.13
N THR A 156 -18.13 13.32 -24.70
CA THR A 156 -16.84 12.64 -24.94
C THR A 156 -16.83 11.25 -24.28
N GLN A 157 -17.18 11.18 -23.00
CA GLN A 157 -17.24 9.91 -22.26
C GLN A 157 -18.24 8.94 -22.90
N LYS A 158 -19.41 9.41 -23.32
CA LYS A 158 -20.39 8.60 -24.07
C LYS A 158 -19.81 8.11 -25.40
N THR A 159 -19.06 8.93 -26.12
CA THR A 159 -18.39 8.52 -27.36
C THR A 159 -17.37 7.41 -27.12
N LEU A 160 -16.60 7.50 -26.02
CA LEU A 160 -15.69 6.43 -25.61
C LEU A 160 -16.43 5.13 -25.31
N MET A 161 -17.55 5.21 -24.57
CA MET A 161 -18.35 4.03 -24.22
C MET A 161 -19.05 3.37 -25.41
N LYS A 162 -19.33 4.12 -26.49
CA LYS A 162 -19.87 3.54 -27.74
C LYS A 162 -18.85 2.61 -28.42
N SER A 163 -17.57 2.88 -28.32
CA SER A 163 -16.52 2.07 -28.96
C SER A 163 -16.78 1.87 -30.47
N ASN A 164 -17.12 2.94 -31.20
CA ASN A 164 -17.49 2.98 -32.62
C ASN A 164 -18.85 2.33 -32.98
N GLU A 165 -19.70 2.09 -31.99
CA GLU A 165 -21.06 1.55 -32.17
C GLU A 165 -22.13 2.62 -31.87
N THR A 166 -23.39 2.22 -31.75
CA THR A 166 -24.53 3.13 -31.51
C THR A 166 -24.62 3.58 -30.05
N ASP A 167 -25.44 4.60 -29.79
CA ASP A 167 -25.77 5.07 -28.43
C ASP A 167 -26.38 3.95 -27.59
N GLU A 168 -27.22 3.11 -28.19
CA GLU A 168 -27.83 1.94 -27.53
C GLU A 168 -26.76 0.99 -26.98
N TRP A 169 -25.72 0.68 -27.75
CA TRP A 169 -24.63 -0.18 -27.29
C TRP A 169 -23.74 0.51 -26.27
N GLY A 170 -23.58 1.82 -26.37
CA GLY A 170 -22.91 2.63 -25.34
C GLY A 170 -23.64 2.56 -24.00
N GLU A 171 -24.96 2.70 -24.00
CA GLU A 171 -25.80 2.58 -22.81
C GLU A 171 -25.71 1.16 -22.20
N LYS A 172 -25.84 0.13 -23.03
CA LYS A 172 -25.70 -1.26 -22.60
C LYS A 172 -24.35 -1.53 -21.93
N ARG A 173 -23.25 -0.93 -22.43
CA ARG A 173 -21.92 -1.04 -21.80
C ARG A 173 -21.86 -0.31 -20.46
N VAL A 174 -22.41 0.89 -20.37
CA VAL A 174 -22.50 1.61 -19.09
C VAL A 174 -23.26 0.74 -18.07
N ASN A 175 -24.39 0.15 -18.46
CA ASN A 175 -25.15 -0.74 -17.59
C ASN A 175 -24.40 -2.03 -17.24
N PHE A 176 -23.65 -2.62 -18.20
CA PHE A 176 -22.78 -3.75 -17.95
C PHE A 176 -21.70 -3.40 -16.89
N ILE A 177 -21.02 -2.27 -17.00
CA ILE A 177 -20.04 -1.81 -16.01
C ILE A 177 -20.71 -1.61 -14.65
N ARG A 178 -21.91 -1.08 -14.61
CA ARG A 178 -22.73 -0.93 -13.39
C ARG A 178 -23.16 -2.27 -12.76
N GLY A 179 -23.03 -3.40 -13.49
CA GLY A 179 -23.31 -4.73 -12.99
C GLY A 179 -24.47 -5.48 -13.67
N ASP A 180 -25.11 -4.88 -14.70
CA ASP A 180 -26.14 -5.57 -15.48
C ASP A 180 -25.51 -6.73 -16.27
N ARG A 181 -26.18 -7.90 -16.23
CA ARG A 181 -25.77 -9.11 -16.95
C ARG A 181 -26.70 -9.47 -18.12
N SER A 182 -27.68 -8.62 -18.43
CA SER A 182 -28.72 -8.90 -19.44
C SER A 182 -28.16 -9.19 -20.81
N PHE A 183 -27.01 -8.61 -21.15
CA PHE A 183 -26.34 -8.75 -22.45
C PHE A 183 -25.09 -9.64 -22.39
N GLU A 184 -24.85 -10.34 -21.29
CA GLU A 184 -23.79 -11.39 -21.21
C GLU A 184 -24.22 -12.64 -21.99
N GLY A 185 -23.34 -13.13 -22.86
CA GLY A 185 -23.60 -14.33 -23.63
C GLY A 185 -22.64 -14.50 -24.82
N THR A 186 -23.00 -15.42 -25.72
CA THR A 186 -22.21 -15.77 -26.91
C THR A 186 -22.95 -15.51 -28.22
N SER A 187 -24.16 -14.94 -28.16
CA SER A 187 -24.97 -14.62 -29.34
C SER A 187 -24.81 -13.18 -29.80
N THR A 188 -25.18 -12.89 -31.03
CA THR A 188 -25.16 -11.52 -31.57
C THR A 188 -26.08 -10.54 -30.82
N THR A 189 -27.12 -11.07 -30.17
CA THR A 189 -28.04 -10.27 -29.33
C THR A 189 -27.57 -10.14 -27.91
N LYS A 190 -26.63 -10.98 -27.46
CA LYS A 190 -25.97 -10.94 -26.14
C LYS A 190 -24.45 -11.11 -26.32
N PRO A 191 -23.76 -10.07 -26.81
CA PRO A 191 -22.38 -10.20 -27.23
C PRO A 191 -21.36 -9.88 -26.12
N PHE A 192 -21.81 -9.54 -24.90
CA PHE A 192 -20.90 -9.16 -23.84
C PHE A 192 -20.33 -10.39 -23.13
N ARG A 193 -19.09 -10.23 -22.66
CA ARG A 193 -18.37 -11.23 -21.86
C ARG A 193 -19.23 -11.73 -20.70
N VAL A 194 -19.31 -13.04 -20.55
CA VAL A 194 -19.90 -13.67 -19.37
C VAL A 194 -18.87 -13.55 -18.23
N ARG A 195 -19.20 -12.78 -17.20
CA ARG A 195 -18.34 -12.57 -16.03
C ARG A 195 -18.61 -13.65 -14.98
N THR A 196 -17.53 -14.10 -14.32
CA THR A 196 -17.64 -14.96 -13.13
C THR A 196 -18.19 -14.18 -11.94
N SER A 197 -17.82 -12.90 -11.81
CA SER A 197 -18.32 -11.97 -10.80
C SER A 197 -18.46 -10.57 -11.36
N ARG A 198 -19.27 -9.74 -10.66
CA ARG A 198 -19.36 -8.29 -10.90
C ARG A 198 -18.17 -7.53 -10.38
N GLN A 199 -17.48 -8.08 -9.37
CA GLN A 199 -16.25 -7.50 -8.81
C GLN A 199 -15.03 -8.00 -9.59
N GLY A 200 -14.23 -7.06 -10.10
CA GLY A 200 -12.96 -7.36 -10.74
C GLY A 200 -11.86 -7.69 -9.73
N ASP A 201 -10.81 -8.30 -10.22
CA ASP A 201 -9.66 -8.70 -9.44
C ASP A 201 -8.99 -7.52 -8.72
N ILE A 202 -8.41 -7.80 -7.55
CA ILE A 202 -7.65 -6.88 -6.72
C ILE A 202 -6.22 -7.39 -6.70
N VAL A 203 -5.30 -6.72 -7.40
CA VAL A 203 -3.92 -7.21 -7.55
C VAL A 203 -2.94 -6.40 -6.70
N ASN A 204 -2.71 -5.13 -7.00
CA ASN A 204 -1.75 -4.30 -6.27
C ASN A 204 -2.39 -3.37 -5.24
N SER A 205 -3.71 -3.14 -5.33
CA SER A 205 -4.40 -2.33 -4.34
C SER A 205 -4.48 -3.03 -2.98
N GLY A 206 -3.90 -2.40 -1.97
CA GLY A 206 -4.15 -2.76 -0.58
C GLY A 206 -5.52 -2.27 -0.11
N ILE A 207 -5.99 -2.81 1.02
CA ILE A 207 -7.22 -2.39 1.68
C ILE A 207 -6.91 -1.23 2.62
N TRP A 208 -7.72 -0.17 2.57
CA TRP A 208 -7.66 0.93 3.52
C TRP A 208 -8.92 0.97 4.40
N TYR A 209 -8.72 0.81 5.71
CA TYR A 209 -9.80 0.83 6.71
C TYR A 209 -10.02 2.24 7.26
N VAL A 210 -11.27 2.69 7.30
CA VAL A 210 -11.67 4.02 7.80
C VAL A 210 -12.82 3.87 8.78
N ALA A 211 -12.58 4.19 10.05
CA ALA A 211 -13.61 4.27 11.09
C ALA A 211 -13.74 5.71 11.62
N ALA A 212 -13.85 5.91 12.92
CA ALA A 212 -13.82 7.25 13.53
C ALA A 212 -12.58 8.04 13.06
N PRO A 213 -12.65 9.40 12.98
CA PRO A 213 -11.48 10.20 12.62
C PRO A 213 -10.30 9.90 13.54
N ALA A 214 -9.15 9.58 12.98
CA ALA A 214 -8.01 9.03 13.71
C ALA A 214 -6.70 9.80 13.50
N SER A 215 -6.70 10.95 12.80
CA SER A 215 -5.47 11.69 12.51
C SER A 215 -4.78 12.31 13.74
N GLY A 216 -5.46 12.36 14.88
CA GLY A 216 -4.86 12.80 16.16
C GLY A 216 -4.36 14.24 16.18
N LEU A 217 -4.96 15.13 15.39
CA LEU A 217 -4.49 16.50 15.21
C LEU A 217 -4.80 17.39 16.43
N ASN A 218 -3.79 18.10 16.91
CA ASN A 218 -3.97 19.10 17.97
C ASN A 218 -4.30 20.48 17.36
N LEU A 219 -5.45 20.56 16.67
CA LEU A 219 -5.91 21.77 15.99
C LEU A 219 -7.35 22.11 16.40
N PRO A 220 -7.76 23.41 16.32
CA PRO A 220 -9.08 23.86 16.71
C PRO A 220 -10.21 23.04 16.08
N GLY A 221 -11.16 22.59 16.91
CA GLY A 221 -12.34 21.84 16.49
C GLY A 221 -12.11 20.37 16.17
N TYR A 222 -10.87 19.87 16.07
CA TYR A 222 -10.62 18.46 15.71
C TYR A 222 -11.14 17.47 16.76
N SER A 223 -10.97 17.77 18.04
CA SER A 223 -11.52 16.95 19.13
C SER A 223 -13.05 16.85 19.06
N GLN A 224 -13.74 17.95 18.68
CA GLN A 224 -15.19 17.92 18.48
C GLN A 224 -15.57 17.10 17.25
N PHE A 225 -14.83 17.22 16.14
CA PHE A 225 -15.01 16.40 14.96
C PHE A 225 -14.90 14.91 15.29
N THR A 226 -13.85 14.50 16.01
CA THR A 226 -13.68 13.11 16.45
C THR A 226 -14.87 12.62 17.30
N LYS A 227 -15.39 13.45 18.21
CA LYS A 227 -16.57 13.09 19.02
C LYS A 227 -17.83 12.94 18.17
N ASN A 228 -18.07 13.87 17.25
CA ASN A 228 -19.26 13.87 16.38
C ASN A 228 -19.28 12.63 15.45
N TYR A 229 -18.11 12.22 14.97
CA TYR A 229 -17.97 11.11 14.02
C TYR A 229 -17.52 9.79 14.64
N LYS A 230 -17.49 9.68 15.97
CA LYS A 230 -17.09 8.48 16.69
C LYS A 230 -17.91 7.24 16.28
N GLN A 231 -19.19 7.46 15.93
CA GLN A 231 -20.15 6.40 15.60
C GLN A 231 -20.39 6.25 14.10
N ARG A 232 -19.60 6.91 13.23
CA ARG A 232 -19.76 6.73 11.79
C ARG A 232 -19.50 5.28 11.41
N ASP A 233 -20.21 4.80 10.39
CA ASP A 233 -20.05 3.43 9.92
C ASP A 233 -18.63 3.20 9.38
N PRO A 234 -17.95 2.16 9.84
CA PRO A 234 -16.61 1.84 9.37
C PRO A 234 -16.67 1.35 7.92
N MET A 235 -15.75 1.82 7.12
CA MET A 235 -15.62 1.53 5.70
C MET A 235 -14.27 0.89 5.39
N ILE A 236 -14.25 0.09 4.33
CA ILE A 236 -13.03 -0.38 3.67
C ILE A 236 -13.04 0.09 2.23
N TYR A 237 -11.90 0.62 1.78
CA TYR A 237 -11.72 1.10 0.42
C TYR A 237 -10.63 0.28 -0.27
N VAL A 238 -10.88 -0.10 -1.52
CA VAL A 238 -9.96 -0.92 -2.32
C VAL A 238 -10.18 -0.66 -3.80
N GLY A 239 -9.11 -0.60 -4.57
CA GLY A 239 -9.18 -0.51 -6.03
C GLY A 239 -9.41 -1.87 -6.67
N GLY A 240 -10.16 -1.89 -7.77
CA GLY A 240 -10.46 -3.08 -8.56
C GLY A 240 -10.18 -2.91 -10.05
N ASN A 241 -9.89 -4.02 -10.71
CA ASN A 241 -9.65 -4.06 -12.14
C ASN A 241 -10.94 -4.20 -12.99
N ASP A 242 -12.09 -3.96 -12.37
CA ASP A 242 -13.37 -3.66 -13.04
C ASP A 242 -13.56 -2.16 -13.36
N GLY A 243 -12.55 -1.35 -13.08
CA GLY A 243 -12.53 0.09 -13.34
C GLY A 243 -12.93 0.96 -12.17
N MET A 244 -13.10 0.41 -10.97
CA MET A 244 -13.65 1.13 -9.81
C MET A 244 -12.72 1.12 -8.60
N LEU A 245 -12.73 2.23 -7.86
CA LEU A 245 -12.48 2.20 -6.43
C LEU A 245 -13.79 1.81 -5.75
N HIS A 246 -13.78 0.78 -4.92
CA HIS A 246 -14.92 0.35 -4.11
C HIS A 246 -14.80 0.84 -2.68
N GLY A 247 -15.92 1.30 -2.11
CA GLY A 247 -16.11 1.56 -0.69
C GLY A 247 -17.17 0.61 -0.14
N PHE A 248 -16.71 -0.40 0.60
CA PHE A 248 -17.57 -1.39 1.25
C PHE A 248 -17.73 -1.05 2.74
N SER A 249 -18.91 -1.34 3.28
CA SER A 249 -19.13 -1.32 4.72
C SER A 249 -18.31 -2.44 5.39
N ALA A 250 -17.50 -2.08 6.36
CA ALA A 250 -16.72 -3.05 7.13
C ALA A 250 -17.61 -3.95 8.03
N LYS A 251 -18.87 -3.53 8.29
CA LYS A 251 -19.83 -4.28 9.11
C LYS A 251 -20.47 -5.46 8.38
N ASP A 252 -20.80 -5.27 7.10
CA ASP A 252 -21.62 -6.22 6.35
C ASP A 252 -21.10 -6.56 4.94
N GLY A 253 -19.99 -5.95 4.51
CA GLY A 253 -19.41 -6.17 3.18
C GLY A 253 -20.22 -5.58 2.02
N GLN A 254 -21.27 -4.83 2.29
CA GLN A 254 -22.10 -4.19 1.27
C GLN A 254 -21.40 -2.98 0.67
N GLU A 255 -21.43 -2.83 -0.65
CA GLU A 255 -20.96 -1.62 -1.31
C GLU A 255 -21.84 -0.43 -0.97
N ARG A 256 -21.22 0.66 -0.51
CA ARG A 256 -21.87 1.93 -0.19
C ARG A 256 -21.57 3.01 -1.21
N LEU A 257 -20.40 2.94 -1.83
CA LEU A 257 -19.89 3.89 -2.82
C LEU A 257 -18.96 3.17 -3.78
N ALA A 258 -19.01 3.51 -5.06
CA ALA A 258 -17.97 3.18 -6.03
C ALA A 258 -17.59 4.43 -6.82
N TYR A 259 -16.34 4.52 -7.25
CA TYR A 259 -15.85 5.62 -8.04
C TYR A 259 -15.06 5.13 -9.26
N ILE A 260 -15.44 5.60 -10.44
CA ILE A 260 -14.75 5.36 -11.72
C ILE A 260 -13.95 6.60 -12.07
N PRO A 261 -12.61 6.58 -11.97
CA PRO A 261 -11.77 7.69 -12.36
C PRO A 261 -11.91 8.01 -13.86
N LYS A 262 -11.92 9.29 -14.24
CA LYS A 262 -12.10 9.68 -15.65
C LYS A 262 -11.01 9.09 -16.56
N GLY A 263 -9.81 8.88 -16.04
CA GLY A 263 -8.67 8.34 -16.80
C GLY A 263 -8.85 6.90 -17.25
N VAL A 264 -9.75 6.10 -16.65
CA VAL A 264 -9.98 4.71 -17.07
C VAL A 264 -11.15 4.56 -18.04
N VAL A 265 -11.99 5.59 -18.22
CA VAL A 265 -13.23 5.51 -19.02
C VAL A 265 -12.96 5.04 -20.44
N ALA A 266 -11.86 5.47 -21.06
CA ALA A 266 -11.48 5.05 -22.41
C ALA A 266 -11.24 3.55 -22.58
N ASN A 267 -10.91 2.84 -21.49
CA ASN A 267 -10.65 1.40 -21.51
C ASN A 267 -11.82 0.55 -21.01
N LEU A 268 -12.84 1.14 -20.37
CA LEU A 268 -13.98 0.38 -19.84
C LEU A 268 -14.70 -0.49 -20.90
N PRO A 269 -14.82 -0.07 -22.19
CA PRO A 269 -15.42 -0.93 -23.21
C PRO A 269 -14.72 -2.28 -23.38
N GLU A 270 -13.42 -2.37 -23.11
CA GLU A 270 -12.66 -3.61 -23.19
C GLU A 270 -13.19 -4.69 -22.22
N LEU A 271 -13.69 -4.27 -21.05
CA LEU A 271 -14.27 -5.17 -20.06
C LEU A 271 -15.50 -5.95 -20.58
N SER A 272 -16.22 -5.40 -21.57
CA SER A 272 -17.41 -6.03 -22.16
C SER A 272 -17.07 -7.02 -23.28
N LYS A 273 -15.85 -7.05 -23.79
CA LYS A 273 -15.48 -7.88 -24.94
C LYS A 273 -15.38 -9.36 -24.56
N PRO A 274 -15.92 -10.29 -25.37
CA PRO A 274 -15.82 -11.73 -25.10
C PRO A 274 -14.38 -12.25 -25.00
N ASN A 275 -13.48 -11.68 -25.78
CA ASN A 275 -12.05 -12.00 -25.81
C ASN A 275 -11.22 -11.05 -24.93
N TYR A 276 -11.80 -10.62 -23.81
CA TYR A 276 -11.14 -9.74 -22.87
C TYR A 276 -9.75 -10.24 -22.49
N LYS A 277 -8.77 -9.36 -22.63
CA LYS A 277 -7.43 -9.54 -22.08
C LYS A 277 -7.31 -8.71 -20.82
N HIS A 278 -6.85 -9.33 -19.75
CA HIS A 278 -6.70 -8.66 -18.46
C HIS A 278 -5.90 -7.36 -18.58
N GLN A 279 -6.40 -6.32 -17.94
CA GLN A 279 -5.79 -4.99 -17.83
C GLN A 279 -5.98 -4.45 -16.42
N TYR A 280 -5.03 -3.65 -15.97
CA TYR A 280 -5.16 -2.89 -14.75
C TYR A 280 -6.00 -1.63 -14.97
N TYR A 281 -6.75 -1.22 -13.93
CA TYR A 281 -7.60 -0.02 -13.95
C TYR A 281 -7.38 0.85 -12.71
N VAL A 282 -7.92 0.50 -11.55
CA VAL A 282 -7.69 1.20 -10.28
C VAL A 282 -6.88 0.28 -9.39
N ASP A 283 -5.56 0.41 -9.45
CA ASP A 283 -4.66 -0.63 -9.00
C ASP A 283 -3.72 -0.17 -7.87
N ALA A 284 -3.82 1.09 -7.42
CA ALA A 284 -3.06 1.61 -6.29
C ALA A 284 -3.84 1.52 -4.98
N THR A 285 -3.13 1.46 -3.86
CA THR A 285 -3.72 1.48 -2.52
C THR A 285 -4.27 2.86 -2.20
N PRO A 286 -5.57 3.04 -1.89
CA PRO A 286 -6.10 4.31 -1.43
C PRO A 286 -5.68 4.59 0.02
N PHE A 287 -5.75 5.86 0.42
CA PHE A 287 -5.54 6.27 1.82
C PHE A 287 -6.37 7.51 2.16
N THR A 288 -6.53 7.79 3.46
CA THR A 288 -7.29 8.95 3.91
C THR A 288 -6.45 9.86 4.81
N GLY A 289 -6.89 11.12 4.89
CA GLY A 289 -6.43 12.09 5.86
C GLY A 289 -7.50 13.09 6.20
N ASP A 290 -7.44 13.68 7.40
CA ASP A 290 -8.39 14.67 7.83
C ASP A 290 -7.86 16.09 7.54
N VAL A 291 -8.70 16.93 6.95
CA VAL A 291 -8.39 18.33 6.60
C VAL A 291 -9.44 19.27 7.16
N ASN A 292 -9.06 20.51 7.42
CA ASN A 292 -10.01 21.53 7.83
C ASN A 292 -10.30 22.49 6.66
N TRP A 293 -11.56 22.50 6.23
CA TRP A 293 -12.06 23.38 5.16
C TRP A 293 -12.75 24.64 5.66
N GLY A 294 -12.86 24.77 7.00
CA GLY A 294 -13.46 25.93 7.64
C GLY A 294 -12.51 27.12 7.75
N ALA A 295 -13.08 28.29 7.81
CA ALA A 295 -12.34 29.52 8.13
C ALA A 295 -11.85 29.54 9.58
N SER A 296 -10.93 30.44 9.90
CA SER A 296 -10.48 30.65 11.27
C SER A 296 -11.66 30.95 12.20
N GLY A 297 -11.80 30.16 13.29
CA GLY A 297 -12.89 30.27 14.25
C GLY A 297 -14.16 29.46 13.91
N SER A 298 -14.29 28.90 12.71
CA SER A 298 -15.40 28.02 12.30
C SER A 298 -14.87 26.80 11.55
N PRO A 299 -14.26 25.84 12.24
CA PRO A 299 -13.64 24.67 11.58
C PRO A 299 -14.69 23.76 10.93
N ASP A 300 -14.43 23.35 9.69
CA ASP A 300 -15.20 22.34 8.92
C ASP A 300 -14.26 21.17 8.57
N TRP A 301 -14.14 20.23 9.48
CA TRP A 301 -13.29 19.07 9.32
C TRP A 301 -13.89 18.04 8.36
N ARG A 302 -13.06 17.52 7.47
CA ARG A 302 -13.41 16.50 6.46
C ARG A 302 -12.39 15.38 6.46
N THR A 303 -12.85 14.17 6.17
CA THR A 303 -11.98 13.04 5.85
C THR A 303 -11.91 12.88 4.34
N LEU A 304 -10.75 13.16 3.74
CA LEU A 304 -10.52 13.01 2.31
C LEU A 304 -9.85 11.67 2.02
N LEU A 305 -10.34 10.98 0.99
CA LEU A 305 -9.72 9.79 0.43
C LEU A 305 -8.95 10.18 -0.83
N VAL A 306 -7.69 9.74 -0.88
CA VAL A 306 -6.82 9.86 -2.05
C VAL A 306 -6.69 8.49 -2.68
N GLY A 307 -6.96 8.39 -3.97
CA GLY A 307 -6.74 7.20 -4.78
C GLY A 307 -5.89 7.52 -5.99
N ALA A 308 -5.21 6.52 -6.53
CA ALA A 308 -4.41 6.63 -7.73
C ALA A 308 -4.64 5.42 -8.65
N LEU A 309 -4.23 5.52 -9.91
CA LEU A 309 -4.48 4.46 -10.88
C LEU A 309 -3.42 3.35 -10.88
N GLY A 310 -2.21 3.62 -10.35
CA GLY A 310 -1.12 2.65 -10.37
C GLY A 310 -0.79 2.17 -11.78
N ALA A 311 -0.83 0.86 -12.00
CA ALA A 311 -0.61 0.29 -13.33
C ALA A 311 -1.74 0.58 -14.33
N GLY A 312 -2.94 0.94 -13.85
CA GLY A 312 -4.13 1.14 -14.70
C GLY A 312 -4.15 2.44 -15.48
N GLY A 313 -3.36 3.45 -15.07
CA GLY A 313 -3.32 4.75 -15.72
C GLY A 313 -2.45 5.75 -14.98
N LYS A 314 -2.47 6.99 -15.44
CA LYS A 314 -1.69 8.09 -14.85
C LYS A 314 -2.57 8.91 -13.91
N GLY A 315 -1.99 9.35 -12.78
CA GLY A 315 -2.61 10.32 -11.89
C GLY A 315 -3.37 9.77 -10.70
N TYR A 316 -4.14 10.67 -10.09
CA TYR A 316 -4.79 10.49 -8.81
C TYR A 316 -6.14 11.23 -8.76
N PHE A 317 -6.95 10.89 -7.76
CA PHE A 317 -8.24 11.54 -7.49
C PHE A 317 -8.44 11.69 -5.98
N VAL A 318 -9.33 12.61 -5.59
CA VAL A 318 -9.67 12.88 -4.20
C VAL A 318 -11.18 12.88 -4.01
N LEU A 319 -11.65 12.14 -3.00
CA LEU A 319 -13.05 12.05 -2.63
C LEU A 319 -13.27 12.52 -1.18
N ASP A 320 -14.41 13.17 -0.89
CA ASP A 320 -14.87 13.41 0.48
C ASP A 320 -15.63 12.18 0.99
N VAL A 321 -15.04 11.48 1.95
CA VAL A 321 -15.62 10.26 2.55
C VAL A 321 -16.03 10.47 4.01
N THR A 322 -16.29 11.70 4.40
CA THR A 322 -16.58 12.09 5.78
C THR A 322 -17.83 11.42 6.34
N ASN A 323 -18.90 11.31 5.52
CA ASN A 323 -20.27 10.97 5.96
C ASN A 323 -20.80 9.66 5.33
N PRO A 324 -20.30 8.50 5.73
CA PRO A 324 -20.81 7.21 5.23
C PRO A 324 -22.14 6.78 5.88
N GLY A 325 -22.65 7.56 6.83
CA GLY A 325 -23.78 7.20 7.69
C GLY A 325 -23.35 6.66 9.05
N SER A 326 -24.34 6.33 9.86
CA SER A 326 -24.18 5.58 11.11
C SER A 326 -25.46 4.78 11.42
N SER A 327 -25.31 3.63 12.07
CA SER A 327 -26.44 2.75 12.40
C SER A 327 -27.45 3.40 13.35
N ASN A 328 -27.04 4.38 14.15
CA ASN A 328 -27.89 5.14 15.07
C ASN A 328 -28.39 6.47 14.50
N GLY A 329 -28.07 6.79 13.22
CA GLY A 329 -28.49 8.03 12.57
C GLY A 329 -27.75 9.30 13.03
N SER A 330 -26.74 9.19 13.90
CA SER A 330 -25.99 10.37 14.40
C SER A 330 -25.08 11.00 13.34
N VAL A 331 -24.68 10.22 12.34
CA VAL A 331 -23.91 10.68 11.17
C VAL A 331 -24.81 10.52 9.92
N PRO A 332 -24.99 11.58 9.11
CA PRO A 332 -25.79 11.48 7.90
C PRO A 332 -25.14 10.55 6.87
N ASN A 333 -25.97 9.84 6.09
CA ASN A 333 -25.48 9.13 4.93
C ASN A 333 -25.44 10.07 3.72
N GLU A 334 -24.26 10.49 3.31
CA GLU A 334 -24.06 11.34 2.13
C GLU A 334 -23.65 10.55 0.89
N PHE A 335 -23.41 9.24 1.00
CA PHE A 335 -23.12 8.38 -0.14
C PHE A 335 -24.37 8.10 -0.96
N ILE A 336 -24.88 9.15 -1.61
CA ILE A 336 -26.06 9.14 -2.46
C ILE A 336 -25.75 9.83 -3.79
N LYS A 337 -26.46 9.43 -4.85
CA LYS A 337 -26.24 9.92 -6.22
C LYS A 337 -26.34 11.44 -6.38
N SER A 338 -27.25 12.09 -5.65
CA SER A 338 -27.43 13.54 -5.68
C SER A 338 -26.26 14.33 -5.12
N ASN A 339 -25.39 13.70 -4.36
CA ASN A 339 -24.21 14.32 -3.76
C ASN A 339 -22.93 14.11 -4.60
N ALA A 340 -23.02 13.64 -5.83
CA ALA A 340 -21.86 13.34 -6.67
C ALA A 340 -20.85 14.50 -6.74
N GLU A 341 -21.32 15.74 -6.97
CA GLU A 341 -20.46 16.93 -7.05
C GLU A 341 -19.79 17.25 -5.70
N LYS A 342 -20.45 16.93 -4.57
CA LYS A 342 -19.90 17.13 -3.23
C LYS A 342 -18.86 16.07 -2.87
N LEU A 343 -19.12 14.82 -3.23
CA LEU A 343 -18.27 13.67 -2.87
C LEU A 343 -16.98 13.62 -3.70
N VAL A 344 -17.03 14.05 -4.95
CA VAL A 344 -15.86 14.08 -5.83
C VAL A 344 -15.18 15.45 -5.72
N VAL A 345 -14.07 15.51 -5.00
CA VAL A 345 -13.33 16.76 -4.77
C VAL A 345 -12.55 17.16 -6.01
N MET A 346 -11.83 16.19 -6.59
CA MET A 346 -11.09 16.38 -7.87
C MET A 346 -10.72 15.04 -8.50
N ASP A 347 -10.40 15.08 -9.78
CA ASP A 347 -9.87 13.96 -10.54
C ASP A 347 -8.81 14.44 -11.52
N ASN A 348 -7.56 14.12 -11.24
CA ASN A 348 -6.38 14.40 -12.07
C ASN A 348 -5.83 13.09 -12.65
N THR A 349 -6.73 12.23 -13.15
CA THR A 349 -6.36 10.97 -13.79
C THR A 349 -6.40 11.08 -15.31
N TRP A 350 -5.51 10.33 -15.97
CA TRP A 350 -5.32 10.30 -17.41
C TRP A 350 -5.18 8.87 -17.90
N HIS A 351 -5.62 8.62 -19.12
CA HIS A 351 -5.45 7.32 -19.75
C HIS A 351 -3.95 6.96 -19.85
N LYS A 352 -3.62 5.68 -19.67
CA LYS A 352 -2.23 5.18 -19.78
C LYS A 352 -1.60 5.48 -21.16
N ASP A 353 -2.42 5.38 -22.22
CA ASP A 353 -2.05 5.75 -23.59
C ASP A 353 -2.65 7.12 -23.89
N ASP A 354 -1.87 8.16 -23.82
CA ASP A 354 -2.33 9.55 -24.04
C ASP A 354 -3.07 9.75 -25.36
N ALA A 355 -2.85 8.89 -26.36
CA ALA A 355 -3.54 8.89 -27.64
C ALA A 355 -5.04 8.57 -27.54
N LYS A 356 -5.49 7.85 -26.50
CA LYS A 356 -6.92 7.54 -26.26
C LYS A 356 -7.61 8.56 -25.36
N ALA A 357 -6.88 9.29 -24.56
CA ALA A 357 -7.36 10.40 -23.76
C ALA A 357 -7.04 11.71 -24.46
N ASN A 358 -7.63 12.81 -24.02
CA ASN A 358 -7.27 14.13 -24.49
C ASN A 358 -5.77 14.40 -24.27
N THR A 359 -5.19 15.24 -25.10
CA THR A 359 -3.77 15.59 -25.02
C THR A 359 -3.43 16.10 -23.61
N ILE A 360 -2.47 15.46 -22.96
CA ILE A 360 -1.97 15.92 -21.66
C ILE A 360 -1.23 17.24 -21.88
N THR A 361 -1.67 18.27 -21.21
CA THR A 361 -1.08 19.60 -21.26
C THR A 361 -0.22 19.86 -20.02
N ASN A 362 0.65 20.88 -20.05
CA ASN A 362 1.27 21.35 -18.84
C ASN A 362 0.20 21.94 -17.89
N PRO A 363 0.16 21.57 -16.59
CA PRO A 363 1.16 20.86 -15.78
C PRO A 363 1.04 19.33 -15.76
N GLU A 364 0.05 18.75 -16.40
CA GLU A 364 -0.27 17.31 -16.34
C GLU A 364 0.84 16.43 -16.94
N ALA A 365 1.67 17.02 -17.80
CA ALA A 365 2.81 16.32 -18.40
C ALA A 365 3.83 15.75 -17.38
N ASP A 366 3.82 16.24 -16.14
CA ASP A 366 4.64 15.70 -15.06
C ASP A 366 3.95 14.56 -14.29
N ILE A 367 2.65 14.31 -14.52
CA ILE A 367 1.91 13.25 -13.82
C ILE A 367 2.12 11.92 -14.53
N GLY A 368 2.60 10.93 -13.79
CA GLY A 368 2.84 9.56 -14.26
C GLY A 368 1.95 8.52 -13.60
N HIS A 369 2.36 7.26 -13.67
CA HIS A 369 1.74 6.16 -12.95
C HIS A 369 2.11 6.26 -11.46
N ILE A 370 1.17 6.70 -10.64
CA ILE A 370 1.36 6.91 -9.20
C ILE A 370 0.89 5.67 -8.46
N PHE A 371 1.81 5.01 -7.76
CA PHE A 371 1.52 3.85 -6.90
C PHE A 371 1.40 4.27 -5.43
N ALA A 372 0.86 5.39 -5.12
CA ALA A 372 0.79 6.12 -3.86
C ALA A 372 0.45 5.24 -2.63
N ASP A 373 1.29 4.26 -2.28
CA ASP A 373 1.13 3.50 -1.06
C ASP A 373 1.13 4.45 0.15
N PRO A 374 0.26 4.22 1.14
CA PRO A 374 0.20 5.06 2.32
C PRO A 374 1.49 4.98 3.12
N VAL A 375 2.05 6.13 3.45
CA VAL A 375 3.16 6.27 4.38
C VAL A 375 2.59 6.51 5.78
N LEU A 376 2.58 5.46 6.58
CA LEU A 376 1.92 5.49 7.88
C LEU A 376 2.69 6.34 8.89
N ASP A 377 1.96 7.03 9.74
CA ASP A 377 2.50 7.64 10.95
C ASP A 377 2.92 6.52 11.91
N GLU A 378 4.11 6.62 12.48
CA GLU A 378 4.68 5.55 13.31
C GLU A 378 3.96 5.35 14.65
N THR A 379 3.33 6.40 15.14
CA THR A 379 2.55 6.37 16.38
C THR A 379 1.07 6.09 16.13
N ASN A 380 0.63 6.21 14.86
CA ASN A 380 -0.76 6.06 14.46
C ASN A 380 -0.89 5.48 13.06
N THR A 381 -0.92 4.17 12.95
CA THR A 381 -0.98 3.43 11.68
C THR A 381 -2.29 3.58 10.90
N TYR A 382 -3.27 4.34 11.41
CA TYR A 382 -4.48 4.75 10.67
C TYR A 382 -4.35 6.10 10.00
N LYS A 383 -3.22 6.78 10.20
CA LYS A 383 -2.92 8.07 9.59
C LYS A 383 -1.86 7.90 8.51
N ALA A 384 -2.23 8.23 7.27
CA ALA A 384 -1.25 8.47 6.21
C ALA A 384 -0.68 9.88 6.35
N THR A 385 0.64 10.00 6.25
CA THR A 385 1.32 11.30 6.45
C THR A 385 1.25 12.21 5.24
N GLN A 386 0.85 11.69 4.07
CA GLN A 386 0.81 12.43 2.81
C GLN A 386 -0.31 13.48 2.74
N VAL A 387 -1.36 13.38 3.56
CA VAL A 387 -2.40 14.42 3.69
C VAL A 387 -2.06 15.26 4.91
N THR A 388 -1.66 16.50 4.69
CA THR A 388 -1.08 17.33 5.76
C THR A 388 -1.31 18.81 5.53
N ARG A 389 -1.12 19.60 6.61
CA ARG A 389 -1.01 21.04 6.53
C ARG A 389 0.43 21.40 6.18
N MET A 390 0.60 22.37 5.29
CA MET A 390 1.90 22.83 4.80
C MET A 390 2.35 24.10 5.53
N ASN A 391 3.63 24.45 5.42
CA ASN A 391 4.22 25.66 6.05
C ASN A 391 3.59 26.98 5.57
N ASN A 392 2.91 27.00 4.42
CA ASN A 392 2.10 28.15 3.98
C ASN A 392 0.70 28.20 4.62
N GLY A 393 0.39 27.30 5.55
CA GLY A 393 -0.88 27.19 6.26
C GLY A 393 -1.98 26.42 5.54
N LYS A 394 -1.80 26.02 4.30
CA LYS A 394 -2.81 25.33 3.47
C LYS A 394 -2.73 23.82 3.62
N TRP A 395 -3.86 23.14 3.41
CA TRP A 395 -3.92 21.68 3.35
C TRP A 395 -3.51 21.16 1.96
N ALA A 396 -2.76 20.10 1.94
CA ALA A 396 -2.30 19.49 0.69
C ALA A 396 -2.19 17.96 0.79
N VAL A 397 -2.17 17.34 -0.39
CA VAL A 397 -1.74 15.96 -0.61
C VAL A 397 -0.37 15.99 -1.26
N VAL A 398 0.62 15.32 -0.65
CA VAL A 398 2.00 15.29 -1.12
C VAL A 398 2.35 13.91 -1.66
N MET A 399 2.79 13.85 -2.92
CA MET A 399 3.06 12.60 -3.63
C MET A 399 4.30 12.74 -4.52
N GLY A 400 4.97 11.61 -4.80
CA GLY A 400 5.85 11.53 -5.96
C GLY A 400 5.02 11.46 -7.24
N ASN A 401 5.56 11.94 -8.34
CA ASN A 401 4.83 11.95 -9.61
C ASN A 401 4.70 10.55 -10.26
N GLY A 402 5.27 9.52 -9.65
CA GLY A 402 5.26 8.17 -10.19
C GLY A 402 6.11 8.05 -11.46
N TYR A 403 5.75 7.10 -12.32
CA TYR A 403 6.60 6.66 -13.43
C TYR A 403 5.95 6.89 -14.78
N ASN A 404 6.78 6.98 -15.83
CA ASN A 404 6.31 7.11 -17.21
C ASN A 404 5.41 8.35 -17.41
N SER A 405 5.73 9.48 -16.78
CA SER A 405 5.11 10.75 -17.10
C SER A 405 5.56 11.19 -18.50
N LYS A 406 4.85 12.12 -19.13
CA LYS A 406 5.22 12.63 -20.47
C LYS A 406 6.58 13.33 -20.47
N ASN A 407 6.92 14.01 -19.36
CA ASN A 407 8.21 14.67 -19.19
C ASN A 407 9.31 13.75 -18.69
N GLU A 408 8.99 12.52 -18.29
CA GLU A 408 9.93 11.46 -17.85
C GLU A 408 10.90 11.86 -16.74
N ARG A 409 10.57 12.89 -15.94
CA ARG A 409 11.43 13.42 -14.88
C ARG A 409 10.84 13.19 -13.48
N PRO A 410 11.69 13.13 -12.43
CA PRO A 410 11.20 13.00 -11.06
C PRO A 410 10.69 14.35 -10.54
N VAL A 411 9.45 14.37 -10.04
CA VAL A 411 8.79 15.59 -9.54
C VAL A 411 8.05 15.31 -8.24
N LEU A 412 8.25 16.14 -7.23
CA LEU A 412 7.40 16.18 -6.05
C LEU A 412 6.13 16.96 -6.38
N LEU A 413 4.97 16.30 -6.20
CA LEU A 413 3.65 16.88 -6.41
C LEU A 413 3.07 17.28 -5.06
N ILE A 414 2.68 18.56 -4.93
CA ILE A 414 1.98 19.09 -3.76
C ILE A 414 0.65 19.64 -4.28
N GLN A 415 -0.40 18.81 -4.14
CA GLN A 415 -1.76 19.17 -4.54
C GLN A 415 -2.45 19.85 -3.38
N PHE A 416 -2.68 21.14 -3.48
CA PHE A 416 -3.49 21.84 -2.49
C PHE A 416 -4.95 21.36 -2.57
N VAL A 417 -5.55 21.18 -1.40
CA VAL A 417 -6.94 20.76 -1.19
C VAL A 417 -7.59 21.68 -0.15
N ASP A 418 -7.30 22.96 -0.23
CA ASP A 418 -7.66 23.97 0.76
C ASP A 418 -8.91 24.75 0.32
N LYS A 419 -10.08 24.33 0.80
CA LYS A 419 -11.35 24.97 0.50
C LYS A 419 -11.50 26.31 1.22
N ALA A 420 -10.87 26.48 2.38
CA ALA A 420 -10.94 27.72 3.15
C ALA A 420 -10.37 28.91 2.34
N THR A 421 -9.32 28.68 1.57
CA THR A 421 -8.72 29.70 0.69
C THR A 421 -9.15 29.55 -0.76
N GLY A 422 -9.88 28.48 -1.13
CA GLY A 422 -10.24 28.15 -2.49
C GLY A 422 -9.06 27.64 -3.35
N ASP A 423 -7.96 27.24 -2.71
CA ASP A 423 -6.76 26.78 -3.42
C ASP A 423 -6.80 25.27 -3.67
N PHE A 424 -6.98 24.91 -4.93
CA PHE A 424 -6.90 23.55 -5.46
C PHE A 424 -5.82 23.44 -6.55
N SER A 425 -4.81 24.30 -6.50
CA SER A 425 -3.69 24.27 -7.45
C SER A 425 -2.71 23.16 -7.17
N LEU A 426 -2.01 22.73 -8.22
CA LEU A 426 -0.91 21.77 -8.13
C LEU A 426 0.44 22.51 -8.16
N HIS A 427 1.17 22.47 -7.06
CA HIS A 427 2.56 22.92 -6.98
C HIS A 427 3.49 21.75 -7.27
N ARG A 428 4.52 21.98 -8.09
CA ARG A 428 5.45 20.96 -8.57
C ARG A 428 6.88 21.38 -8.31
N ILE A 429 7.66 20.46 -7.73
CA ILE A 429 9.09 20.68 -7.50
C ILE A 429 9.86 19.58 -8.27
N PRO A 430 10.34 19.85 -9.50
CA PRO A 430 11.18 18.91 -10.21
C PRO A 430 12.50 18.67 -9.45
N ALA A 431 12.81 17.39 -9.17
CA ALA A 431 14.08 17.03 -8.55
C ALA A 431 15.24 17.14 -9.55
N ALA A 432 14.97 16.83 -10.83
CA ALA A 432 15.89 17.08 -11.94
C ALA A 432 15.11 17.63 -13.14
N SER A 433 15.65 18.65 -13.79
CA SER A 433 15.03 19.28 -14.95
C SER A 433 15.80 19.07 -16.24
N THR A 434 17.05 18.63 -16.17
CA THR A 434 17.96 18.39 -17.30
C THR A 434 18.88 17.20 -17.03
N GLY A 435 19.57 16.73 -18.05
CA GLY A 435 20.53 15.62 -17.96
C GLY A 435 19.85 14.24 -17.86
N ASP A 436 20.66 13.22 -17.56
CA ASP A 436 20.20 11.82 -17.51
C ASP A 436 19.17 11.57 -16.40
N ASN A 437 19.21 12.32 -15.30
CA ASN A 437 18.22 12.20 -14.22
C ASN A 437 16.82 12.73 -14.61
N ALA A 438 16.69 13.48 -15.68
CA ALA A 438 15.44 14.02 -16.20
C ALA A 438 14.87 13.20 -17.37
N LYS A 439 15.31 11.95 -17.57
CA LYS A 439 14.84 11.04 -18.63
C LYS A 439 14.63 9.65 -18.07
N ASP A 440 13.64 8.93 -18.57
CA ASP A 440 13.30 7.56 -18.14
C ASP A 440 13.27 7.42 -16.61
N ASN A 441 12.71 8.41 -15.93
CA ASN A 441 12.76 8.54 -14.49
C ASN A 441 11.38 8.93 -13.93
N GLY A 442 11.27 8.97 -12.61
CA GLY A 442 10.06 9.36 -11.89
C GLY A 442 10.30 9.26 -10.39
N LEU A 443 9.63 10.15 -9.63
CA LEU A 443 9.77 10.20 -8.18
C LEU A 443 8.84 9.19 -7.53
N SER A 444 9.38 8.40 -6.61
CA SER A 444 8.66 7.41 -5.84
C SER A 444 7.91 8.04 -4.65
N ILE A 445 7.45 7.20 -3.73
CA ILE A 445 6.65 7.59 -2.57
C ILE A 445 7.49 8.45 -1.62
N PRO A 446 7.03 9.66 -1.25
CA PRO A 446 7.78 10.56 -0.39
C PRO A 446 7.58 10.25 1.10
N ARG A 447 8.63 10.45 1.91
CA ARG A 447 8.58 10.54 3.38
C ARG A 447 8.59 12.00 3.79
N LEU A 448 7.53 12.46 4.41
CA LEU A 448 7.43 13.77 5.02
C LEU A 448 7.99 13.73 6.44
N VAL A 449 8.77 14.75 6.81
CA VAL A 449 9.42 14.82 8.12
C VAL A 449 9.17 16.19 8.75
N ASP A 450 8.58 16.18 9.92
CA ASP A 450 8.41 17.32 10.82
C ASP A 450 9.62 17.34 11.76
N ILE A 451 10.49 18.31 11.58
CA ILE A 451 11.77 18.42 12.33
C ILE A 451 11.56 19.05 13.71
N ASN A 452 10.64 20.01 13.81
CA ASN A 452 10.40 20.78 15.04
C ASN A 452 9.21 20.25 15.87
N SER A 453 8.52 19.22 15.37
CA SER A 453 7.35 18.58 16.01
C SER A 453 6.15 19.52 16.20
N ASP A 454 5.93 20.43 15.24
CA ASP A 454 4.76 21.31 15.22
C ASP A 454 3.55 20.74 14.48
N GLY A 455 3.68 19.54 13.93
CA GLY A 455 2.65 18.82 13.16
C GLY A 455 2.62 19.20 11.69
N ILE A 456 3.59 19.99 11.20
CA ILE A 456 3.73 20.42 9.81
C ILE A 456 5.06 19.89 9.28
N PRO A 457 5.10 19.22 8.11
CA PRO A 457 6.35 18.74 7.57
C PRO A 457 7.24 19.88 7.07
N ASP A 458 8.53 19.77 7.39
CA ASP A 458 9.58 20.74 7.02
C ASP A 458 10.42 20.29 5.85
N VAL A 459 10.62 18.98 5.71
CA VAL A 459 11.41 18.39 4.64
C VAL A 459 10.74 17.13 4.11
N VAL A 460 11.08 16.79 2.87
CA VAL A 460 10.59 15.58 2.21
C VAL A 460 11.77 14.81 1.63
N TYR A 461 11.80 13.49 1.86
CA TYR A 461 12.75 12.58 1.21
C TYR A 461 12.01 11.67 0.26
N ALA A 462 12.55 11.48 -0.94
CA ALA A 462 11.99 10.53 -1.92
C ALA A 462 13.08 9.98 -2.84
N GLY A 463 12.91 8.73 -3.25
CA GLY A 463 13.78 8.07 -4.21
C GLY A 463 13.29 8.21 -5.65
N ASP A 464 14.14 7.81 -6.62
CA ASP A 464 13.77 7.74 -8.03
C ASP A 464 14.27 6.44 -8.71
N LEU A 465 13.90 6.22 -9.97
CA LEU A 465 14.30 5.04 -10.74
C LEU A 465 15.79 5.00 -11.10
N LYS A 466 16.47 6.13 -11.04
CA LYS A 466 17.93 6.22 -11.28
C LYS A 466 18.74 6.00 -10.01
N GLY A 467 18.07 5.72 -8.88
CA GLY A 467 18.71 5.45 -7.58
C GLY A 467 19.08 6.69 -6.80
N ASN A 468 18.59 7.86 -7.18
CA ASN A 468 18.83 9.08 -6.42
C ASN A 468 17.85 9.16 -5.24
N LEU A 469 18.36 9.45 -4.06
CA LEU A 469 17.61 9.87 -2.88
C LEU A 469 17.63 11.40 -2.82
N TRP A 470 16.48 12.00 -3.05
CA TRP A 470 16.31 13.45 -3.05
C TRP A 470 15.81 13.95 -1.68
N LYS A 471 16.19 15.18 -1.36
CA LYS A 471 15.64 15.94 -0.25
C LYS A 471 15.06 17.24 -0.77
N PHE A 472 13.84 17.55 -0.35
CA PHE A 472 13.16 18.80 -0.65
C PHE A 472 13.01 19.60 0.65
N ASP A 473 13.37 20.88 0.60
CA ASP A 473 13.17 21.84 1.68
C ASP A 473 11.85 22.58 1.46
N ILE A 474 10.93 22.44 2.39
CA ILE A 474 9.59 23.08 2.38
C ILE A 474 9.32 23.86 3.67
N THR A 475 10.38 24.31 4.36
CA THR A 475 10.32 25.02 5.64
C THR A 475 9.69 26.42 5.57
N SER A 476 9.78 27.08 4.42
CA SER A 476 9.30 28.48 4.25
C SER A 476 7.78 28.56 4.15
N SER A 477 7.19 29.67 4.65
CA SER A 477 5.80 30.03 4.37
C SER A 477 5.56 30.43 2.90
N ASN A 478 6.62 30.83 2.22
CA ASN A 478 6.53 31.19 0.79
C ASN A 478 6.85 29.97 -0.08
N VAL A 479 5.84 29.49 -0.80
CA VAL A 479 5.93 28.35 -1.71
C VAL A 479 7.04 28.51 -2.77
N SER A 480 7.36 29.75 -3.18
CA SER A 480 8.44 30.00 -4.14
C SER A 480 9.84 29.67 -3.63
N ASN A 481 9.99 29.52 -2.32
CA ASN A 481 11.26 29.13 -1.69
C ASN A 481 11.39 27.61 -1.50
N TRP A 482 10.34 26.85 -1.79
CA TRP A 482 10.40 25.39 -1.70
C TRP A 482 11.21 24.83 -2.86
N GLY A 483 12.08 23.88 -2.58
CA GLY A 483 12.97 23.37 -3.63
C GLY A 483 13.81 22.17 -3.18
N VAL A 484 14.65 21.71 -4.10
CA VAL A 484 15.59 20.63 -3.83
C VAL A 484 16.76 21.18 -2.98
N ALA A 485 17.05 20.48 -1.88
CA ALA A 485 18.17 20.81 -1.01
C ALA A 485 19.53 20.58 -1.70
N PHE A 486 20.63 20.87 -1.00
CA PHE A 486 22.00 20.64 -1.46
C PHE A 486 22.32 21.27 -2.83
N SER A 487 21.76 22.48 -3.09
CA SER A 487 21.90 23.19 -4.35
C SER A 487 21.43 22.40 -5.58
N GLY A 488 20.39 21.59 -5.41
CA GLY A 488 19.81 20.76 -6.47
C GLY A 488 20.48 19.39 -6.66
N ALA A 489 21.38 18.99 -5.77
CA ALA A 489 21.98 17.66 -5.80
C ALA A 489 21.15 16.65 -5.01
N ALA A 490 21.20 15.37 -5.41
CA ALA A 490 20.66 14.28 -4.60
C ALA A 490 21.48 14.12 -3.31
N LEU A 491 20.84 13.79 -2.19
CA LEU A 491 21.53 13.47 -0.94
C LEU A 491 22.48 12.29 -1.16
N TYR A 492 22.01 11.27 -1.88
CA TYR A 492 22.80 10.08 -2.22
C TYR A 492 22.32 9.47 -3.54
N THR A 493 23.24 8.81 -4.28
CA THR A 493 22.89 8.03 -5.47
C THR A 493 23.33 6.59 -5.30
N ALA A 494 22.37 5.67 -5.22
CA ALA A 494 22.57 4.25 -5.04
C ALA A 494 23.07 3.59 -6.35
N LYS A 495 24.23 2.95 -6.28
CA LYS A 495 24.84 2.23 -7.40
C LYS A 495 25.49 0.95 -6.91
N TYR A 496 25.42 -0.09 -7.71
CA TYR A 496 26.16 -1.32 -7.49
C TYR A 496 27.24 -1.49 -8.55
N THR A 497 28.47 -1.73 -8.11
CA THR A 497 29.61 -1.98 -9.00
C THR A 497 30.07 -3.43 -8.86
N SER A 498 30.12 -4.15 -9.98
CA SER A 498 30.64 -5.51 -10.08
C SER A 498 31.71 -5.53 -11.17
N GLY A 499 32.97 -5.68 -10.77
CA GLY A 499 34.12 -5.56 -11.69
C GLY A 499 34.16 -4.16 -12.34
N ALA A 500 34.13 -4.10 -13.66
CA ALA A 500 34.15 -2.86 -14.43
C ALA A 500 32.74 -2.28 -14.70
N SER A 501 31.67 -3.01 -14.35
CA SER A 501 30.29 -2.61 -14.62
C SER A 501 29.65 -1.94 -13.42
N THR A 502 29.01 -0.78 -13.62
CA THR A 502 28.24 -0.07 -12.59
C THR A 502 26.81 0.12 -13.07
N SER A 503 25.85 -0.27 -12.23
CA SER A 503 24.41 -0.12 -12.49
C SER A 503 23.75 0.74 -11.41
N ASN A 504 22.76 1.53 -11.81
CA ASN A 504 21.92 2.25 -10.87
C ASN A 504 20.97 1.26 -10.16
N GLN A 505 20.67 1.54 -8.90
CA GLN A 505 19.76 0.74 -8.09
C GLN A 505 18.49 1.57 -7.81
N PRO A 506 17.35 1.28 -8.45
CA PRO A 506 16.12 2.08 -8.33
C PRO A 506 15.58 2.08 -6.90
N ILE A 507 15.03 3.21 -6.46
CA ILE A 507 14.38 3.39 -5.15
C ILE A 507 12.90 3.61 -5.40
N THR A 508 12.05 2.64 -5.04
CA THR A 508 10.60 2.68 -5.33
C THR A 508 9.73 2.79 -4.09
N THR A 509 10.32 2.72 -2.90
CA THR A 509 9.60 2.80 -1.63
C THR A 509 9.96 4.06 -0.85
N ALA A 510 9.08 4.48 0.06
CA ALA A 510 9.34 5.60 0.96
C ALA A 510 10.53 5.31 1.89
N PRO A 511 11.45 6.27 2.08
CA PRO A 511 12.53 6.14 3.05
C PRO A 511 12.00 6.13 4.50
N SER A 512 12.82 5.59 5.42
CA SER A 512 12.61 5.71 6.87
C SER A 512 13.63 6.66 7.47
N VAL A 513 13.23 7.46 8.46
CA VAL A 513 14.07 8.56 8.97
C VAL A 513 14.08 8.57 10.49
N ARG A 514 15.26 8.79 11.08
CA ARG A 514 15.47 9.02 12.52
C ARG A 514 16.53 10.08 12.76
N PRO A 515 16.46 10.87 13.85
CA PRO A 515 17.58 11.68 14.29
C PRO A 515 18.82 10.80 14.57
N ASN A 516 20.00 11.31 14.26
CA ASN A 516 21.24 10.65 14.67
C ASN A 516 21.57 11.03 16.12
N ASP A 517 21.52 10.05 17.02
CA ASP A 517 21.75 10.18 18.47
C ASP A 517 23.21 9.89 18.89
N ARG A 518 24.11 9.66 17.94
CA ARG A 518 25.52 9.32 18.24
C ARG A 518 26.36 10.54 18.54
N PHE A 519 27.46 10.26 19.22
CA PHE A 519 28.48 11.26 19.57
C PHE A 519 29.80 10.91 18.87
N LEU A 520 30.55 11.93 18.51
CA LEU A 520 31.94 11.81 18.07
C LEU A 520 32.83 11.46 19.26
N ALA A 521 34.09 11.04 19.01
CA ALA A 521 35.03 10.68 20.03
C ALA A 521 35.39 11.87 20.99
N ASN A 522 35.24 13.10 20.53
CA ASN A 522 35.43 14.32 21.34
C ASN A 522 34.19 14.69 22.18
N GLY A 523 33.11 13.87 22.16
CA GLY A 523 31.87 14.12 22.92
C GLY A 523 30.86 15.04 22.23
N GLU A 524 31.17 15.58 21.06
CA GLU A 524 30.22 16.39 20.29
C GLU A 524 29.15 15.52 19.60
N PRO A 525 27.87 15.96 19.59
CA PRO A 525 26.82 15.21 18.89
C PRO A 525 27.06 15.20 17.37
N VAL A 526 26.92 14.06 16.73
CA VAL A 526 26.91 13.96 15.27
C VAL A 526 25.79 14.80 14.70
N GLY A 527 24.59 14.67 15.28
CA GLY A 527 23.39 15.39 14.83
C GLY A 527 22.94 15.01 13.41
N GLY A 528 21.97 15.76 12.89
CA GLY A 528 21.38 15.45 11.58
C GLY A 528 20.41 14.27 11.63
N MET A 529 20.04 13.75 10.45
CA MET A 529 19.07 12.68 10.29
C MET A 529 19.69 11.48 9.59
N MET A 530 19.46 10.29 10.09
CA MET A 530 19.71 9.05 9.35
C MET A 530 18.51 8.78 8.44
N VAL A 531 18.79 8.58 7.15
CA VAL A 531 17.79 8.30 6.13
C VAL A 531 18.07 6.92 5.55
N ALA A 532 17.23 5.95 5.91
CA ALA A 532 17.33 4.58 5.43
C ALA A 532 16.40 4.34 4.25
N PHE A 533 16.87 3.61 3.26
CA PHE A 533 16.09 3.21 2.09
C PHE A 533 16.62 1.91 1.50
N GLY A 534 15.77 1.19 0.82
CA GLY A 534 16.19 0.00 0.07
C GLY A 534 15.98 0.20 -1.41
N THR A 535 16.68 -0.60 -2.19
CA THR A 535 16.59 -0.58 -3.64
C THR A 535 15.84 -1.77 -4.19
N GLY A 536 15.28 -1.60 -5.39
CA GLY A 536 14.52 -2.59 -6.12
C GLY A 536 13.31 -1.99 -6.82
N ARG A 537 12.84 -2.68 -7.85
CA ARG A 537 11.59 -2.38 -8.54
C ARG A 537 10.91 -3.67 -9.00
N ASN A 538 9.60 -3.62 -9.18
CA ASN A 538 8.78 -4.67 -9.77
C ASN A 538 7.60 -4.03 -10.51
N LEU A 539 7.89 -3.24 -11.53
CA LEU A 539 6.92 -2.41 -12.27
C LEU A 539 6.59 -2.98 -13.64
N THR A 540 7.49 -3.80 -14.20
CA THR A 540 7.36 -4.40 -15.52
C THR A 540 7.57 -5.91 -15.46
N GLU A 541 7.13 -6.64 -16.48
CA GLU A 541 7.37 -8.09 -16.59
C GLU A 541 8.86 -8.44 -16.53
N GLY A 542 9.70 -7.63 -17.17
CA GLY A 542 11.16 -7.81 -17.14
C GLY A 542 11.77 -7.72 -15.75
N ASP A 543 11.15 -6.97 -14.85
CA ASP A 543 11.67 -6.83 -13.48
C ASP A 543 11.55 -8.15 -12.69
N ARG A 544 10.60 -9.02 -13.02
CA ARG A 544 10.41 -10.31 -12.32
C ARG A 544 11.61 -11.24 -12.49
N THR A 545 12.31 -11.14 -13.61
CA THR A 545 13.49 -11.93 -13.93
C THR A 545 14.80 -11.20 -13.71
N ASP A 546 14.76 -9.94 -13.26
CA ASP A 546 15.96 -9.16 -12.94
C ASP A 546 16.67 -9.74 -11.72
N THR A 547 17.92 -10.14 -11.90
CA THR A 547 18.80 -10.71 -10.87
C THR A 547 19.84 -9.74 -10.39
N SER A 548 19.77 -8.46 -10.77
CA SER A 548 20.70 -7.43 -10.33
C SER A 548 20.71 -7.30 -8.80
N ARG A 549 21.92 -7.08 -8.27
CA ARG A 549 22.11 -6.94 -6.82
C ARG A 549 21.45 -5.68 -6.31
N GLN A 550 20.60 -5.82 -5.30
CA GLN A 550 19.98 -4.71 -4.60
C GLN A 550 20.57 -4.52 -3.21
N THR A 551 20.31 -3.38 -2.59
CA THR A 551 21.02 -2.96 -1.38
C THR A 551 20.10 -2.16 -0.46
N ILE A 552 20.24 -2.34 0.84
CA ILE A 552 19.69 -1.45 1.86
C ILE A 552 20.79 -0.45 2.25
N TYR A 553 20.43 0.81 2.32
CA TYR A 553 21.32 1.90 2.73
C TYR A 553 20.72 2.66 3.91
N SER A 554 21.59 3.20 4.76
CA SER A 554 21.22 4.25 5.71
C SER A 554 22.30 5.31 5.68
N VAL A 555 21.94 6.52 5.29
CA VAL A 555 22.89 7.62 5.06
C VAL A 555 22.60 8.82 5.95
N LEU A 556 23.64 9.54 6.34
CA LEU A 556 23.53 10.72 7.19
C LEU A 556 23.23 11.97 6.35
N ASP A 557 22.06 12.57 6.56
CA ASP A 557 21.83 13.97 6.23
C ASP A 557 22.35 14.84 7.39
N ASN A 558 23.45 15.54 7.19
CA ASN A 558 24.11 16.34 8.21
C ASN A 558 23.49 17.74 8.41
N THR A 559 22.35 18.04 7.78
CA THR A 559 21.69 19.34 7.90
C THR A 559 21.27 19.60 9.33
N ARG A 560 21.60 20.77 9.86
CA ARG A 560 21.13 21.28 11.14
C ARG A 560 20.13 22.40 10.93
N TYR A 561 19.24 22.61 11.89
CA TYR A 561 18.17 23.61 11.82
C TYR A 561 18.19 24.50 13.05
N LYS A 562 17.74 25.73 12.89
CA LYS A 562 17.49 26.69 13.97
C LYS A 562 16.12 27.33 13.82
N VAL A 563 15.52 27.73 14.95
CA VAL A 563 14.25 28.44 14.96
C VAL A 563 14.46 29.90 14.53
N ILE A 564 13.59 30.39 13.66
CA ILE A 564 13.55 31.78 13.22
C ILE A 564 12.92 32.59 14.34
N LYS A 565 13.62 33.64 14.82
CA LYS A 565 13.23 34.41 16.03
C LYS A 565 12.40 35.65 15.70
N SER A 566 12.23 36.03 14.43
CA SER A 566 11.48 37.22 14.03
C SER A 566 11.14 37.21 12.55
N GLY A 567 10.09 37.97 12.18
CA GLY A 567 9.64 38.12 10.80
C GLY A 567 8.44 37.25 10.43
N ALA A 568 8.14 37.10 9.13
CA ALA A 568 6.97 36.37 8.63
C ALA A 568 7.00 34.85 8.94
N ASP A 569 8.19 34.30 9.11
CA ASP A 569 8.42 32.89 9.44
C ASP A 569 8.84 32.68 10.90
N GLU A 570 8.53 33.63 11.81
CA GLU A 570 8.82 33.48 13.23
C GLU A 570 8.20 32.20 13.80
N GLY A 571 9.00 31.44 14.56
CA GLY A 571 8.61 30.15 15.13
C GLY A 571 8.87 28.95 14.21
N LYS A 572 9.06 29.17 12.92
CA LYS A 572 9.48 28.12 11.97
C LYS A 572 10.97 27.86 12.04
N ILE A 573 11.41 26.84 11.32
CA ILE A 573 12.82 26.49 11.25
C ILE A 573 13.44 26.91 9.93
N THR A 574 14.76 27.09 9.94
CA THR A 574 15.59 27.28 8.78
C THR A 574 16.89 26.52 8.92
N VAL A 575 17.56 26.26 7.82
CA VAL A 575 18.88 25.61 7.83
C VAL A 575 19.88 26.44 8.62
N ASP A 576 20.59 25.80 9.54
CA ASP A 576 21.71 26.39 10.26
C ASP A 576 23.05 25.88 9.75
N SER A 577 23.70 26.67 8.93
CA SER A 577 25.02 26.40 8.37
C SER A 577 26.19 26.99 9.17
N SER A 578 25.91 27.55 10.37
CA SER A 578 26.94 28.24 11.16
C SER A 578 28.03 27.31 11.72
N THR A 579 27.67 26.06 12.01
CA THR A 579 28.60 25.07 12.59
C THR A 579 28.91 23.92 11.63
N VAL A 580 27.95 23.51 10.82
CA VAL A 580 28.07 22.41 9.84
C VAL A 580 27.47 22.84 8.52
N THR A 581 28.25 22.79 7.46
CA THR A 581 27.72 23.03 6.11
C THR A 581 26.94 21.79 5.66
N PRO A 582 25.67 21.92 5.28
CA PRO A 582 24.91 20.83 4.71
C PRO A 582 25.59 20.29 3.44
N THR A 583 25.84 18.99 3.40
CA THR A 583 26.60 18.36 2.31
C THR A 583 25.96 17.04 1.92
N ALA A 584 25.71 16.83 0.64
CA ALA A 584 25.28 15.54 0.11
C ALA A 584 26.33 14.46 0.36
N VAL A 585 25.90 13.23 0.62
CA VAL A 585 26.79 12.08 0.83
C VAL A 585 27.47 11.66 -0.47
N GLY A 586 26.79 11.86 -1.60
CA GLY A 586 27.33 11.56 -2.94
C GLY A 586 26.92 10.17 -3.45
N THR A 587 27.86 9.39 -3.94
CA THR A 587 27.59 8.09 -4.55
C THR A 587 28.64 7.06 -4.15
N GLY A 588 28.29 5.77 -4.27
CA GLY A 588 29.20 4.65 -3.96
C GLY A 588 29.30 4.35 -2.47
N THR A 589 29.94 3.24 -2.14
CA THR A 589 29.95 2.68 -0.79
C THR A 589 31.16 3.11 0.06
N SER A 590 32.13 3.84 -0.51
CA SER A 590 33.39 4.21 0.19
C SER A 590 33.15 5.06 1.45
N ALA A 591 32.11 5.90 1.44
CA ALA A 591 31.72 6.72 2.59
C ALA A 591 30.86 5.95 3.62
N LEU A 592 30.56 4.69 3.40
CA LEU A 592 29.66 3.87 4.21
C LEU A 592 30.40 2.67 4.81
N VAL A 593 29.78 2.04 5.82
CA VAL A 593 30.25 0.80 6.43
C VAL A 593 29.40 -0.36 5.94
N GLU A 594 30.02 -1.44 5.49
CA GLU A 594 29.29 -2.64 5.09
C GLU A 594 28.81 -3.43 6.30
N GLN A 595 27.53 -3.84 6.27
CA GLN A 595 26.98 -4.90 7.10
C GLN A 595 26.65 -6.07 6.19
N LYS A 596 26.79 -7.31 6.67
CA LYS A 596 26.51 -8.52 5.88
C LYS A 596 26.07 -9.67 6.80
N GLU A 597 25.62 -10.76 6.22
CA GLU A 597 25.45 -12.01 6.94
C GLU A 597 26.81 -12.48 7.49
N ASP A 598 26.87 -12.73 8.81
CA ASP A 598 28.14 -13.07 9.51
C ASP A 598 28.39 -14.57 9.53
N SER A 599 27.31 -15.37 9.45
CA SER A 599 27.39 -16.84 9.47
C SER A 599 26.50 -17.44 8.40
N GLY A 600 26.74 -18.69 8.05
CA GLY A 600 25.84 -19.47 7.19
C GLY A 600 24.44 -19.61 7.79
N PRO A 601 23.48 -20.09 6.98
CA PRO A 601 22.08 -20.25 7.40
C PRO A 601 21.99 -21.24 8.57
N LYS A 602 21.04 -20.96 9.49
CA LYS A 602 20.74 -21.77 10.68
C LYS A 602 19.27 -22.15 10.67
N ASP A 603 18.99 -23.44 10.72
CA ASP A 603 17.61 -23.91 10.77
C ASP A 603 16.95 -23.56 12.10
N GLY A 604 15.68 -23.17 12.03
CA GLY A 604 14.84 -22.97 13.19
C GLY A 604 14.39 -24.29 13.81
N ALA A 605 13.87 -24.23 15.03
CA ALA A 605 13.28 -25.36 15.72
C ALA A 605 11.93 -24.99 16.37
N GLY A 606 11.22 -25.95 16.97
CA GLY A 606 9.95 -25.70 17.64
C GLY A 606 8.93 -25.02 16.72
N ILE A 607 8.35 -23.89 17.16
CA ILE A 607 7.41 -23.09 16.37
C ILE A 607 8.08 -22.42 15.16
N SER A 608 9.40 -22.34 15.16
CA SER A 608 10.23 -21.76 14.11
C SER A 608 10.83 -22.78 13.12
N ALA A 609 10.45 -24.07 13.21
CA ALA A 609 11.06 -25.19 12.48
C ALA A 609 11.07 -25.04 10.94
N ASN A 610 10.16 -24.24 10.36
CA ASN A 610 10.08 -24.00 8.92
C ASN A 610 10.77 -22.68 8.51
N ARG A 611 11.65 -22.13 9.34
CA ARG A 611 12.36 -20.88 9.09
C ARG A 611 13.87 -21.12 9.07
N VAL A 612 14.54 -20.30 8.29
CA VAL A 612 16.01 -20.23 8.27
C VAL A 612 16.42 -18.86 8.78
N PHE A 613 17.44 -18.83 9.62
CA PHE A 613 17.90 -17.64 10.32
C PHE A 613 19.37 -17.33 10.01
N TRP A 614 19.73 -16.05 10.13
CA TRP A 614 21.11 -15.57 9.98
C TRP A 614 21.47 -14.56 11.06
N GLN A 615 22.74 -14.58 11.43
CA GLN A 615 23.37 -13.50 12.19
C GLN A 615 23.85 -12.42 11.23
N MET A 616 23.89 -11.18 11.71
CA MET A 616 24.39 -10.03 10.95
C MET A 616 25.66 -9.50 11.61
N THR A 617 26.61 -9.00 10.80
CA THR A 617 27.81 -8.34 11.31
C THR A 617 27.47 -7.15 12.21
N GLN A 618 28.40 -6.79 13.10
CA GLN A 618 28.27 -5.72 14.07
C GLN A 618 29.32 -4.63 13.84
N ASN A 619 29.64 -4.31 12.56
CA ASN A 619 30.63 -3.32 12.20
C ASN A 619 30.21 -1.93 12.69
N SER A 620 31.13 -1.24 13.37
CA SER A 620 30.83 0.09 13.93
C SER A 620 30.99 1.18 12.87
N VAL A 621 30.07 2.15 12.90
CA VAL A 621 30.14 3.36 12.06
C VAL A 621 30.85 4.46 12.84
N ASP A 622 32.03 4.83 12.38
CA ASP A 622 32.72 6.03 12.88
C ASP A 622 32.27 7.25 12.07
N PHE A 623 31.37 8.04 12.63
CA PHE A 623 30.80 9.21 11.98
C PHE A 623 31.78 10.37 11.75
N SER A 624 33.02 10.29 12.26
CA SER A 624 34.04 11.24 11.90
C SER A 624 34.55 11.04 10.46
N THR A 625 34.49 9.79 9.97
CA THR A 625 35.02 9.39 8.66
C THR A 625 33.95 8.78 7.75
N LYS A 626 32.89 8.22 8.30
CA LYS A 626 31.82 7.54 7.57
C LYS A 626 30.51 8.31 7.68
N LYS A 627 29.62 8.09 6.71
CA LYS A 627 28.33 8.78 6.59
C LYS A 627 27.14 7.83 6.68
N GLY A 628 27.32 6.64 7.27
CA GLY A 628 26.29 5.63 7.43
C GLY A 628 26.75 4.22 7.08
N TRP A 629 25.81 3.36 6.73
CA TRP A 629 26.06 1.95 6.45
C TRP A 629 25.25 1.45 5.25
N PHE A 630 25.62 0.28 4.74
CA PHE A 630 24.89 -0.43 3.70
C PHE A 630 24.87 -1.94 3.93
N PHE A 631 23.89 -2.62 3.34
CA PHE A 631 23.73 -4.06 3.35
C PHE A 631 23.33 -4.55 1.96
N HIS A 632 24.24 -5.23 1.26
CA HIS A 632 23.91 -5.88 0.00
C HIS A 632 23.02 -7.09 0.25
N LEU A 633 21.82 -7.11 -0.35
CA LEU A 633 20.87 -8.22 -0.20
C LEU A 633 21.48 -9.50 -0.78
N PRO A 634 21.62 -10.58 0.00
CA PRO A 634 22.48 -11.70 -0.39
C PRO A 634 21.85 -12.63 -1.42
N ALA A 635 20.51 -12.80 -1.38
CA ALA A 635 19.86 -13.72 -2.31
C ALA A 635 19.70 -13.09 -3.70
N THR A 636 19.90 -13.90 -4.75
CA THR A 636 19.78 -13.46 -6.13
C THR A 636 18.35 -13.01 -6.43
N GLY A 637 18.19 -11.78 -6.95
CA GLY A 637 16.88 -11.18 -7.24
C GLY A 637 16.14 -10.62 -6.02
N GLU A 638 16.72 -10.70 -4.81
CA GLU A 638 16.14 -10.11 -3.61
C GLU A 638 16.15 -8.58 -3.67
N ARG A 639 15.02 -7.95 -3.30
CA ARG A 639 14.81 -6.51 -3.38
C ARG A 639 13.83 -6.00 -2.33
N LEU A 640 13.84 -4.70 -2.05
CA LEU A 640 12.88 -4.03 -1.19
C LEU A 640 11.75 -3.44 -2.06
N LEU A 641 10.52 -3.90 -1.85
CA LEU A 641 9.34 -3.45 -2.60
C LEU A 641 8.24 -2.85 -1.70
N LYS A 642 8.43 -2.89 -0.39
CA LYS A 642 7.52 -2.30 0.60
C LYS A 642 8.29 -1.37 1.53
N PRO A 643 7.67 -0.29 2.05
CA PRO A 643 8.32 0.58 3.02
C PRO A 643 8.79 -0.19 4.24
N MET A 644 9.97 0.18 4.75
CA MET A 644 10.47 -0.32 6.03
C MET A 644 9.65 0.27 7.17
N GLN A 645 9.53 -0.47 8.28
CA GLN A 645 8.84 -0.03 9.48
C GLN A 645 9.79 -0.09 10.68
N PHE A 646 9.50 0.68 11.72
CA PHE A 646 10.24 0.57 12.97
C PHE A 646 9.60 -0.45 13.91
N HIS A 647 10.42 -1.29 14.51
CA HIS A 647 9.96 -2.24 15.51
C HIS A 647 9.76 -1.51 16.85
N ASP A 648 8.55 -1.56 17.37
CA ASP A 648 8.17 -1.10 18.71
C ASP A 648 8.65 0.34 19.02
N THR A 649 8.46 1.26 18.06
CA THR A 649 8.90 2.68 18.12
C THR A 649 10.40 2.91 18.37
N SER A 650 11.21 1.87 18.33
CA SER A 650 12.66 1.90 18.51
C SER A 650 13.41 2.41 17.26
N ASN A 651 14.74 2.38 17.30
CA ASN A 651 15.60 2.61 16.14
C ASN A 651 15.84 1.34 15.29
N ILE A 652 15.16 0.23 15.60
CA ILE A 652 15.30 -1.02 14.84
C ILE A 652 14.34 -1.02 13.65
N LEU A 653 14.88 -1.07 12.45
CA LEU A 653 14.14 -1.23 11.21
C LEU A 653 13.71 -2.68 11.03
N MET A 654 12.46 -2.90 10.71
CA MET A 654 11.92 -4.13 10.13
C MET A 654 11.93 -4.00 8.61
N MET A 655 12.79 -4.74 7.97
CA MET A 655 13.02 -4.69 6.52
C MET A 655 12.47 -5.97 5.89
N TRP A 656 11.35 -5.83 5.18
CA TRP A 656 10.72 -6.91 4.43
C TRP A 656 11.25 -6.90 3.00
N THR A 657 12.13 -7.83 2.69
CA THR A 657 12.67 -7.99 1.34
C THR A 657 12.10 -9.25 0.68
N GLN A 658 12.00 -9.24 -0.63
CA GLN A 658 11.40 -10.35 -1.37
C GLN A 658 12.10 -10.63 -2.70
N ILE A 659 12.02 -11.88 -3.13
CA ILE A 659 12.26 -12.31 -4.49
C ILE A 659 10.89 -12.50 -5.11
N PRO A 660 10.47 -11.71 -6.13
CA PRO A 660 9.18 -11.86 -6.78
C PRO A 660 9.03 -13.25 -7.42
N ALA A 661 7.80 -13.75 -7.46
CA ALA A 661 7.50 -14.96 -8.23
C ALA A 661 7.84 -14.73 -9.71
N SER A 662 8.50 -15.68 -10.35
CA SER A 662 8.82 -15.65 -11.77
C SER A 662 8.33 -16.93 -12.46
N GLY A 663 7.74 -16.77 -13.64
CA GLY A 663 7.18 -17.87 -14.44
C GLY A 663 5.72 -18.18 -14.06
N GLY A 664 4.90 -18.52 -15.04
CA GLY A 664 3.54 -19.02 -14.81
C GLY A 664 2.38 -18.15 -15.28
N ASN A 665 2.59 -17.20 -16.20
CA ASN A 665 1.51 -16.55 -16.96
C ASN A 665 1.55 -16.87 -18.44
N SER A 666 1.93 -18.09 -18.84
CA SER A 666 1.60 -18.56 -20.19
C SER A 666 0.22 -19.22 -20.13
N VAL A 667 -0.68 -18.73 -20.95
CA VAL A 667 -2.00 -19.33 -21.21
C VAL A 667 -1.85 -20.73 -21.87
N GLU A 668 -0.62 -21.18 -22.10
CA GLU A 668 -0.30 -22.48 -22.68
C GLU A 668 0.24 -23.40 -21.59
N GLU A 669 -0.37 -24.58 -21.47
CA GLU A 669 0.17 -25.72 -20.73
C GLU A 669 1.56 -26.06 -21.29
N THR A 670 2.60 -25.54 -20.64
CA THR A 670 3.97 -25.96 -20.93
C THR A 670 4.45 -26.88 -19.80
N CYS A 671 4.97 -28.06 -20.21
CA CYS A 671 5.71 -28.97 -19.32
C CYS A 671 7.06 -28.36 -18.86
N THR A 672 7.12 -27.10 -18.57
CA THR A 672 8.32 -26.40 -18.07
C THR A 672 8.36 -26.38 -16.54
N PRO A 673 9.57 -26.37 -15.94
CA PRO A 673 9.74 -26.51 -14.50
C PRO A 673 8.96 -25.43 -13.72
N SER A 674 8.48 -25.84 -12.56
CA SER A 674 7.68 -25.04 -11.61
C SER A 674 8.11 -23.58 -11.56
N PRO A 675 7.17 -22.64 -11.61
CA PRO A 675 7.50 -21.22 -11.45
C PRO A 675 8.28 -21.01 -10.16
N GLN A 676 9.25 -20.13 -10.18
CA GLN A 676 9.95 -19.74 -8.96
C GLN A 676 8.94 -19.07 -8.04
N GLU A 677 8.63 -19.71 -6.92
CA GLU A 677 7.75 -19.15 -5.91
C GLU A 677 8.37 -17.90 -5.29
N GLU A 678 7.51 -16.99 -4.86
CA GLU A 678 7.90 -15.83 -4.07
C GLU A 678 8.63 -16.27 -2.79
N LYS A 679 9.76 -15.64 -2.48
CA LYS A 679 10.47 -15.80 -1.21
C LYS A 679 10.54 -14.46 -0.50
N GLN A 680 10.33 -14.47 0.82
CA GLN A 680 10.39 -13.27 1.64
C GLN A 680 11.36 -13.46 2.80
N TYR A 681 11.96 -12.34 3.20
CA TYR A 681 12.89 -12.26 4.33
C TYR A 681 12.52 -11.08 5.22
N LEU A 682 12.70 -11.26 6.53
CA LEU A 682 12.66 -10.17 7.51
C LEU A 682 14.07 -9.97 8.08
N THR A 683 14.56 -8.74 8.03
CA THR A 683 15.84 -8.36 8.62
C THR A 683 15.62 -7.23 9.62
N LEU A 684 16.19 -7.35 10.83
CA LEU A 684 16.10 -6.38 11.92
C LEU A 684 17.47 -5.74 12.14
N MET A 685 17.59 -4.43 11.88
CA MET A 685 18.84 -3.68 12.04
C MET A 685 18.56 -2.26 12.52
N ASN A 686 19.50 -1.73 13.29
CA ASN A 686 19.43 -0.35 13.77
C ASN A 686 19.68 0.63 12.61
N ILE A 687 18.79 1.61 12.45
CA ILE A 687 18.90 2.63 11.38
C ILE A 687 20.19 3.43 11.47
N VAL A 688 20.71 3.67 12.68
CA VAL A 688 21.86 4.56 12.87
C VAL A 688 23.19 3.88 12.48
N ASP A 689 23.42 2.66 12.95
CA ASP A 689 24.72 1.99 12.77
C ASP A 689 24.65 0.62 12.06
N GLY A 690 23.46 0.16 11.69
CA GLY A 690 23.28 -1.12 11.00
C GLY A 690 23.51 -2.34 11.87
N LYS A 691 23.66 -2.19 13.18
CA LYS A 691 23.83 -3.31 14.09
C LYS A 691 22.48 -3.95 14.42
N ARG A 692 22.51 -5.20 14.88
CA ARG A 692 21.34 -5.84 15.47
C ARG A 692 20.88 -5.10 16.73
N ALA A 693 19.65 -5.37 17.19
CA ALA A 693 19.21 -4.92 18.49
C ALA A 693 20.14 -5.40 19.62
N SER A 694 20.23 -4.65 20.70
CA SER A 694 21.01 -5.02 21.89
C SER A 694 20.41 -6.23 22.64
N VAL A 695 19.15 -6.55 22.36
CA VAL A 695 18.42 -7.70 22.91
C VAL A 695 18.05 -8.65 21.78
N GLN A 696 17.80 -9.92 22.14
CA GLN A 696 17.31 -10.91 21.20
C GLN A 696 15.85 -10.63 20.87
N LEU A 697 15.51 -10.52 19.58
CA LEU A 697 14.16 -10.23 19.11
C LEU A 697 13.48 -11.40 18.38
N MET A 698 14.26 -12.35 17.86
CA MET A 698 13.77 -13.50 17.12
C MET A 698 13.96 -14.79 17.95
N ASP A 699 12.94 -15.63 18.00
CA ASP A 699 12.95 -16.93 18.64
C ASP A 699 13.35 -18.01 17.61
N LYS A 700 14.65 -18.32 17.54
CA LYS A 700 15.18 -19.31 16.59
C LYS A 700 14.85 -20.73 17.02
N ASN A 701 15.02 -21.03 18.31
CA ASN A 701 14.83 -22.37 18.84
C ASN A 701 13.37 -22.76 19.08
N GLY A 702 12.43 -21.78 18.98
CA GLY A 702 10.99 -21.97 19.05
C GLY A 702 10.48 -22.35 20.43
N ASP A 703 11.19 -21.97 21.50
CA ASP A 703 10.80 -22.28 22.90
C ASP A 703 9.94 -21.16 23.53
N GLY A 704 9.71 -20.05 22.82
CA GLY A 704 8.95 -18.89 23.28
C GLY A 704 9.74 -17.93 24.15
N LEU A 705 11.03 -18.19 24.38
CA LEU A 705 11.97 -17.32 25.10
C LEU A 705 12.94 -16.66 24.12
N TYR A 706 13.38 -15.45 24.45
CA TYR A 706 14.29 -14.67 23.62
C TYR A 706 15.61 -14.45 24.38
N ASN A 707 16.57 -15.30 24.13
CA ASN A 707 17.80 -15.34 24.92
C ASN A 707 19.01 -15.77 24.08
N ASN A 708 20.14 -16.07 24.72
CA ASN A 708 21.37 -16.44 24.02
C ASN A 708 21.30 -17.76 23.25
N LEU A 709 20.31 -18.63 23.55
CA LEU A 709 20.10 -19.89 22.82
C LEU A 709 19.58 -19.64 21.40
N ASP A 710 19.02 -18.46 21.12
CA ASP A 710 18.63 -18.00 19.79
C ASP A 710 19.80 -17.44 18.97
N GLU A 711 21.02 -17.54 19.50
CA GLU A 711 22.28 -17.27 18.80
C GLU A 711 22.38 -15.86 18.17
N ASN A 712 21.72 -14.86 18.73
CA ASN A 712 21.77 -13.47 18.25
C ASN A 712 21.39 -13.28 16.76
N VAL A 713 20.46 -14.10 16.26
CA VAL A 713 19.96 -13.95 14.89
C VAL A 713 19.14 -12.67 14.74
N SER A 714 19.24 -12.03 13.58
CA SER A 714 18.49 -10.82 13.27
C SER A 714 17.94 -10.77 11.83
N ARG A 715 18.04 -11.87 11.10
CA ARG A 715 17.44 -12.07 9.79
C ARG A 715 16.81 -13.47 9.73
N MET A 716 15.64 -13.58 9.10
CA MET A 716 14.95 -14.86 8.92
C MET A 716 14.16 -14.92 7.60
N THR A 717 13.90 -16.13 7.10
CA THR A 717 12.88 -16.36 6.08
C THR A 717 11.49 -16.19 6.69
N THR A 718 10.54 -15.70 5.91
CA THR A 718 9.14 -15.55 6.32
C THR A 718 8.21 -16.22 5.34
N MET A 719 6.94 -16.39 5.70
CA MET A 719 5.90 -16.85 4.77
C MET A 719 5.69 -15.82 3.66
N LYS A 720 5.26 -16.27 2.48
CA LYS A 720 4.90 -15.40 1.35
C LYS A 720 3.57 -14.65 1.58
N GLY A 721 3.34 -13.59 0.82
CA GLY A 721 2.07 -12.84 0.80
C GLY A 721 2.01 -11.62 1.71
N GLY A 722 0.85 -10.99 1.73
CA GLY A 722 0.57 -9.82 2.57
C GLY A 722 0.62 -10.13 4.05
N LYS A 723 1.09 -9.18 4.86
CA LYS A 723 1.29 -9.34 6.30
C LYS A 723 0.61 -8.23 7.08
N SER A 724 0.10 -8.59 8.26
CA SER A 724 -0.30 -7.65 9.29
C SER A 724 0.59 -7.81 10.52
N ILE A 725 1.00 -6.70 11.07
CA ILE A 725 1.82 -6.64 12.28
C ILE A 725 0.92 -6.16 13.41
N MET A 726 0.82 -6.95 14.48
CA MET A 726 -0.06 -6.66 15.61
C MET A 726 0.68 -6.80 16.92
N GLN A 727 0.46 -5.85 17.84
CA GLN A 727 0.94 -5.97 19.20
C GLN A 727 0.01 -6.85 20.05
N MET A 728 0.58 -7.85 20.67
CA MET A 728 -0.10 -8.75 21.60
C MET A 728 -0.16 -8.14 23.01
N PRO A 729 -1.08 -8.58 23.88
CA PRO A 729 -1.17 -8.11 25.26
C PRO A 729 0.10 -8.33 26.10
N ASP A 730 0.93 -9.30 25.75
CA ASP A 730 2.23 -9.58 26.37
C ASP A 730 3.38 -8.74 25.82
N GLY A 731 3.08 -7.77 24.96
CA GLY A 731 4.04 -6.87 24.33
C GLY A 731 4.72 -7.42 23.09
N LYS A 732 4.58 -8.71 22.77
CA LYS A 732 5.16 -9.31 21.56
C LYS A 732 4.52 -8.75 20.30
N THR A 733 5.30 -8.70 19.24
CA THR A 733 4.80 -8.36 17.91
C THR A 733 4.48 -9.64 17.14
N GLU A 734 3.20 -9.89 16.89
CA GLU A 734 2.76 -11.00 16.06
C GLU A 734 2.68 -10.59 14.60
N ILE A 735 3.18 -11.45 13.74
CA ILE A 735 3.14 -11.28 12.28
C ILE A 735 2.16 -12.31 11.74
N THR A 736 1.00 -11.85 11.31
CA THR A 736 -0.05 -12.70 10.73
C THR A 736 -0.04 -12.52 9.22
N ASN A 737 0.02 -13.63 8.49
CA ASN A 737 -0.05 -13.64 7.03
C ASN A 737 -1.51 -13.63 6.56
N ALA A 738 -1.72 -13.20 5.34
CA ALA A 738 -3.04 -13.08 4.76
C ALA A 738 -3.79 -14.44 4.63
N ASP A 739 -3.07 -15.56 4.53
CA ASP A 739 -3.63 -16.91 4.55
C ASP A 739 -4.06 -17.38 5.96
N GLY A 740 -3.74 -16.58 6.99
CA GLY A 740 -4.00 -16.90 8.41
C GLY A 740 -2.88 -17.62 9.10
N SER A 741 -1.82 -17.99 8.39
CA SER A 741 -0.60 -18.51 9.02
C SER A 741 0.09 -17.41 9.82
N LYS A 742 0.92 -17.80 10.77
CA LYS A 742 1.69 -16.88 11.60
C LYS A 742 3.18 -17.11 11.39
N ASP A 743 3.92 -16.03 11.29
CA ASP A 743 5.36 -16.07 11.44
C ASP A 743 5.73 -16.13 12.93
N ALA A 744 6.98 -16.48 13.22
CA ALA A 744 7.46 -16.46 14.59
C ALA A 744 7.33 -15.04 15.18
N PRO A 745 6.71 -14.87 16.35
CA PRO A 745 6.54 -13.55 16.94
C PRO A 745 7.89 -12.93 17.31
N LEU A 746 7.95 -11.59 17.31
CA LEU A 746 9.12 -10.87 17.77
C LEU A 746 8.97 -10.45 19.24
N ALA A 747 10.07 -10.47 19.99
CA ALA A 747 10.10 -9.92 21.33
C ALA A 747 9.84 -8.42 21.32
N PRO A 748 9.21 -7.86 22.38
CA PRO A 748 9.15 -6.41 22.54
C PRO A 748 10.56 -5.87 22.81
N MET A 749 10.77 -4.60 22.42
CA MET A 749 11.93 -3.89 22.91
C MET A 749 11.79 -3.63 24.42
N PRO A 750 12.86 -3.72 25.21
CA PRO A 750 12.81 -3.38 26.61
C PRO A 750 12.29 -1.95 26.77
N GLU A 751 11.39 -1.74 27.72
CA GLU A 751 10.96 -0.39 28.08
C GLU A 751 12.21 0.44 28.39
N GLN A 752 12.55 1.37 27.51
CA GLN A 752 13.56 2.38 27.82
C GLN A 752 12.89 3.32 28.79
N ALA A 753 13.35 3.34 30.03
CA ALA A 753 13.02 4.40 30.96
C ALA A 753 13.35 5.72 30.24
N MET A 754 12.34 6.39 29.72
CA MET A 754 12.52 7.73 29.16
C MET A 754 13.04 8.57 30.32
N ARG A 755 14.29 8.97 30.28
CA ARG A 755 14.75 10.09 31.10
C ARG A 755 13.88 11.25 30.69
N PRO A 756 13.04 11.80 31.56
CA PRO A 756 12.32 13.02 31.25
C PRO A 756 13.40 14.07 30.91
N SER A 757 13.55 14.35 29.63
CA SER A 757 14.40 15.45 29.19
C SER A 757 13.63 16.72 29.51
N TRP A 758 13.80 17.27 30.72
CA TRP A 758 13.46 18.62 31.00
C TRP A 758 14.37 19.50 30.14
N ARG A 759 13.96 19.83 28.93
CA ARG A 759 14.50 21.00 28.25
C ARG A 759 13.84 22.21 28.88
N GLN A 760 14.58 22.86 29.76
CA GLN A 760 14.33 24.23 30.12
C GLN A 760 14.53 25.05 28.84
N LEU A 761 13.44 25.48 28.24
CA LEU A 761 13.46 26.47 27.17
C LEU A 761 13.84 27.80 27.85
N GLN A 762 15.08 28.21 27.71
CA GLN A 762 15.51 29.60 27.98
C GLN A 762 15.29 30.45 26.75
#